data_5d47118e93ac0fdb65e8fe3cb79baeb9
#
_entry.id   5d47118e93ac0fdb65e8fe3cb79baeb9
#
_cell.length_a   1.000
_cell.length_b   1.000
_cell.length_c   1.000
_cell.angle_alpha   90.00
_cell.angle_beta   90.00
_cell.angle_gamma   90.00
#
_symmetry.space_group_name_H-M   'P 1'
#
loop_
_entity.id
_entity.type
_entity.pdbx_description
1 polymer ?
#
loop_
_entity_poly.entity_id
_entity_poly.type
_entity_poly.pdbx_seq_one_letter_code
_entity_poly.pdbx_strand_id
1 'polypeptide(L)'
;MTNKYMKTILLVPTGEGVGLTSACLGLVYALECQGVKAGFLKPFSQELSTGADRTTALYHHVSKNETVEPISYHTILQQLSAGENDELLEDAVRLHRAIARKHDLIIVEGLVPNSRDSFASELNAQLAQALDAKVIIVSNADINKPSVTAEKVDSQLRYFGGASSERTAGVLLMRTKGLPDDSAHIPVTFDPSLRLISDTNKFIIELQKTHPKLGSDKLPVIGLVPFSNTLSVPRMSDLASHIQAEWINQGDANQRRVLHSSLIASNIEHELHKFVAGELIISASDRIDVLLASSLASSNGIPLAGLVLTEHHTPNEQVLAFCQTAIKQGLPILHTALSTFDTAQSLANLSNEIPVDDTERAEQVTRFVSSHINEEWLTAMLNGSYQPRLSPSAFRHELVQKSIAAKKRIVLPEGDEPRTVQAAAICQSRGIAHCILLAKPEAVVEVAKARGIELPHDLEIIDPDLIRENYVEKMVELRKGKLNELQAREQLQDTVVLGTMMLALDQVDGLVSGAIHTTANTVRPAFQLIKTAPEYSLVSSVFFMLLPDEVYVYGDCAINPDPNAEELAEIAIQSADSAKAFGLDPRIAMISYSTGTSGAGAEVEKVAEATRIAKERRPDLLIDGPLQYDAASVESVGRSKAPDSKVAGRANVFIFPDLNTGNTTYKAVQRSANVVSVGPMLQGLNKPVND
;
A
#
# COMPACT_ATOMS: atom_id res chain seq x y z
N MET A 1 -21.59 -11.99 13.25
CA MET A 1 -20.36 -11.26 13.63
C MET A 1 -20.23 -10.17 12.58
N THR A 2 -20.49 -8.93 12.95
CA THR A 2 -20.34 -7.77 12.07
C THR A 2 -18.89 -7.69 11.63
N ASN A 3 -18.64 -7.82 10.34
CA ASN A 3 -17.32 -7.63 9.73
C ASN A 3 -16.93 -6.16 9.97
N LYS A 4 -16.13 -5.93 11.01
CA LYS A 4 -15.60 -4.60 11.33
C LYS A 4 -14.52 -4.34 10.28
N TYR A 5 -14.89 -3.61 9.23
CA TYR A 5 -13.98 -3.29 8.14
C TYR A 5 -12.80 -2.50 8.70
N MET A 6 -11.62 -3.00 8.41
CA MET A 6 -10.39 -2.42 8.90
C MET A 6 -10.07 -1.14 8.15
N LYS A 7 -9.77 -0.10 8.91
CA LYS A 7 -9.35 1.20 8.37
C LYS A 7 -7.84 1.22 8.19
N THR A 8 -7.39 1.75 7.07
CA THR A 8 -5.96 1.98 6.80
C THR A 8 -5.71 3.47 6.66
N ILE A 9 -4.68 3.97 7.31
CA ILE A 9 -4.25 5.37 7.24
C ILE A 9 -2.79 5.40 6.80
N LEU A 10 -2.53 6.06 5.67
CA LEU A 10 -1.20 6.30 5.13
C LEU A 10 -0.73 7.71 5.52
N LEU A 11 0.39 7.81 6.19
CA LEU A 11 1.05 9.08 6.47
C LEU A 11 2.06 9.38 5.35
N VAL A 12 1.87 10.53 4.68
CA VAL A 12 2.67 10.95 3.54
C VAL A 12 3.43 12.24 3.90
N PRO A 13 4.76 12.23 3.90
CA PRO A 13 5.54 13.41 4.24
C PRO A 13 5.66 14.38 3.07
N THR A 14 5.78 15.68 3.37
CA THR A 14 6.07 16.72 2.36
C THR A 14 7.55 16.81 1.96
N GLY A 15 8.42 16.07 2.61
CA GLY A 15 9.85 16.01 2.35
C GLY A 15 10.63 15.48 3.53
N GLU A 16 11.95 15.61 3.47
CA GLU A 16 12.84 15.13 4.53
C GLU A 16 12.70 15.94 5.84
N GLY A 17 13.01 15.30 6.96
CA GLY A 17 13.10 15.94 8.27
C GLY A 17 11.76 16.40 8.87
N VAL A 18 10.62 15.99 8.33
CA VAL A 18 9.29 16.33 8.87
C VAL A 18 8.93 15.58 10.15
N GLY A 19 9.68 14.52 10.52
CA GLY A 19 9.38 13.69 11.69
C GLY A 19 8.32 12.62 11.42
N LEU A 20 8.33 12.03 10.24
CA LEU A 20 7.35 11.03 9.79
C LEU A 20 7.23 9.85 10.73
N THR A 21 8.35 9.21 11.09
CA THR A 21 8.38 8.08 12.04
C THR A 21 7.72 8.46 13.38
N SER A 22 8.07 9.62 13.92
CA SER A 22 7.49 10.13 15.18
C SER A 22 5.99 10.38 15.05
N ALA A 23 5.53 10.88 13.90
CA ALA A 23 4.12 11.07 13.59
C ALA A 23 3.35 9.73 13.57
N CYS A 24 3.93 8.70 12.93
CA CYS A 24 3.34 7.36 12.89
C CYS A 24 3.23 6.76 14.30
N LEU A 25 4.33 6.77 15.08
CA LEU A 25 4.35 6.24 16.45
C LEU A 25 3.37 6.97 17.35
N GLY A 26 3.36 8.32 17.28
CA GLY A 26 2.43 9.14 18.08
C GLY A 26 0.97 8.88 17.75
N LEU A 27 0.63 8.69 16.46
CA LEU A 27 -0.74 8.39 16.05
C LEU A 27 -1.16 6.98 16.47
N VAL A 28 -0.27 5.97 16.36
CA VAL A 28 -0.53 4.62 16.87
C VAL A 28 -0.84 4.69 18.38
N TYR A 29 0.01 5.37 19.14
CA TYR A 29 -0.17 5.50 20.59
C TYR A 29 -1.48 6.24 20.96
N ALA A 30 -1.83 7.32 20.23
CA ALA A 30 -3.09 8.03 20.43
C ALA A 30 -4.31 7.12 20.20
N LEU A 31 -4.27 6.26 19.17
CA LEU A 31 -5.31 5.28 18.88
C LEU A 31 -5.40 4.19 19.97
N GLU A 32 -4.27 3.70 20.44
CA GLU A 32 -4.22 2.71 21.52
C GLU A 32 -4.80 3.28 22.83
N CYS A 33 -4.55 4.57 23.13
CA CYS A 33 -5.17 5.26 24.26
C CYS A 33 -6.70 5.36 24.16
N GLN A 34 -7.26 5.31 22.95
CA GLN A 34 -8.71 5.24 22.69
C GLN A 34 -9.24 3.79 22.66
N GLY A 35 -8.41 2.81 23.04
CA GLY A 35 -8.78 1.40 23.06
C GLY A 35 -8.84 0.73 21.69
N VAL A 36 -8.27 1.34 20.65
CA VAL A 36 -8.19 0.78 19.31
C VAL A 36 -6.93 -0.08 19.19
N LYS A 37 -7.05 -1.29 18.71
CA LYS A 37 -5.90 -2.13 18.43
C LYS A 37 -5.24 -1.68 17.12
N ALA A 38 -4.33 -0.70 17.22
CA ALA A 38 -3.64 -0.12 16.08
C ALA A 38 -2.39 -0.95 15.71
N GLY A 39 -2.22 -1.21 14.40
CA GLY A 39 -1.03 -1.83 13.83
C GLY A 39 -0.19 -0.79 13.07
N PHE A 40 1.08 -1.11 12.86
CA PHE A 40 1.99 -0.30 12.05
C PHE A 40 2.56 -1.12 10.90
N LEU A 41 2.70 -0.46 9.75
CA LEU A 41 3.33 -1.01 8.57
C LEU A 41 4.21 0.04 7.88
N LYS A 42 5.46 -0.31 7.62
CA LYS A 42 6.31 0.36 6.64
C LYS A 42 6.49 -0.59 5.46
N PRO A 43 5.80 -0.40 4.34
CA PRO A 43 5.85 -1.36 3.24
C PRO A 43 7.15 -1.29 2.43
N PHE A 44 7.78 -0.11 2.37
CA PHE A 44 8.95 0.18 1.54
C PHE A 44 10.09 0.77 2.36
N SER A 45 11.29 0.20 2.28
CA SER A 45 12.48 0.77 2.87
C SER A 45 13.14 1.78 1.93
N GLN A 46 13.69 2.86 2.48
CA GLN A 46 14.58 3.80 1.78
C GLN A 46 16.03 3.71 2.30
N GLU A 47 16.29 2.78 3.19
CA GLU A 47 17.61 2.55 3.75
C GLU A 47 18.45 1.67 2.82
N LEU A 48 19.68 2.11 2.54
CA LEU A 48 20.65 1.34 1.75
C LEU A 48 21.37 0.26 2.57
N SER A 49 21.15 0.23 3.89
CA SER A 49 21.79 -0.74 4.79
C SER A 49 21.16 -2.14 4.68
N THR A 50 21.96 -3.15 4.95
CA THR A 50 21.55 -4.57 5.00
C THR A 50 21.00 -4.98 6.37
N GLY A 51 20.77 -4.02 7.28
CA GLY A 51 20.22 -4.24 8.61
C GLY A 51 18.68 -4.18 8.66
N ALA A 52 18.13 -4.43 9.85
CA ALA A 52 16.68 -4.22 10.10
C ALA A 52 16.31 -2.76 9.88
N ASP A 53 15.11 -2.53 9.32
CA ASP A 53 14.61 -1.16 9.09
C ASP A 53 14.43 -0.43 10.43
N ARG A 54 15.02 0.78 10.53
CA ARG A 54 15.04 1.56 11.75
C ARG A 54 13.65 1.87 12.32
N THR A 55 12.72 2.28 11.48
CA THR A 55 11.37 2.63 11.91
C THR A 55 10.62 1.41 12.43
N THR A 56 10.73 0.29 11.72
CA THR A 56 10.14 -0.99 12.10
C THR A 56 10.70 -1.48 13.44
N ALA A 57 12.02 -1.35 13.64
CA ALA A 57 12.68 -1.70 14.89
C ALA A 57 12.24 -0.80 16.06
N LEU A 58 12.16 0.53 15.84
CA LEU A 58 11.65 1.48 16.85
C LEU A 58 10.21 1.16 17.25
N TYR A 59 9.34 0.88 16.27
CA TYR A 59 7.95 0.50 16.56
C TYR A 59 7.89 -0.77 17.41
N HIS A 60 8.68 -1.78 17.08
CA HIS A 60 8.76 -3.02 17.86
C HIS A 60 9.20 -2.75 19.32
N HIS A 61 10.18 -1.86 19.52
CA HIS A 61 10.66 -1.52 20.86
C HIS A 61 9.61 -0.75 21.68
N VAL A 62 8.87 0.17 21.06
CA VAL A 62 7.89 1.02 21.76
C VAL A 62 6.58 0.27 22.03
N SER A 63 6.04 -0.44 21.04
CA SER A 63 4.71 -1.09 21.13
C SER A 63 4.77 -2.56 21.55
N LYS A 64 5.93 -3.22 21.40
CA LYS A 64 6.13 -4.68 21.59
C LYS A 64 5.23 -5.54 20.68
N ASN A 65 4.60 -4.95 19.68
CA ASN A 65 3.78 -5.66 18.70
C ASN A 65 4.65 -6.30 17.61
N GLU A 66 4.08 -7.32 16.94
CA GLU A 66 4.72 -7.95 15.79
C GLU A 66 4.86 -6.93 14.64
N THR A 67 5.99 -6.99 13.95
CA THR A 67 6.31 -6.20 12.76
C THR A 67 6.61 -7.10 11.60
N VAL A 68 6.51 -6.57 10.39
CA VAL A 68 7.00 -7.20 9.17
C VAL A 68 8.10 -6.34 8.56
N GLU A 69 9.12 -6.98 8.01
CA GLU A 69 10.19 -6.26 7.33
C GLU A 69 9.67 -5.64 6.03
N PRO A 70 10.05 -4.41 5.72
CA PRO A 70 9.67 -3.74 4.49
C PRO A 70 10.38 -4.36 3.28
N ILE A 71 9.81 -4.13 2.09
CA ILE A 71 10.45 -4.45 0.82
C ILE A 71 11.73 -3.61 0.71
N SER A 72 12.85 -4.28 0.38
CA SER A 72 14.16 -3.63 0.35
C SER A 72 14.23 -2.53 -0.72
N TYR A 73 15.03 -1.49 -0.48
CA TYR A 73 15.26 -0.41 -1.44
C TYR A 73 15.76 -0.92 -2.79
N HIS A 74 16.64 -1.94 -2.78
CA HIS A 74 17.14 -2.56 -4.00
C HIS A 74 16.02 -3.23 -4.82
N THR A 75 15.14 -3.98 -4.17
CA THR A 75 13.98 -4.63 -4.81
C THR A 75 13.04 -3.60 -5.43
N ILE A 76 12.77 -2.49 -4.72
CA ILE A 76 11.93 -1.39 -5.22
C ILE A 76 12.53 -0.84 -6.52
N LEU A 77 13.81 -0.49 -6.54
CA LEU A 77 14.46 0.06 -7.73
C LEU A 77 14.48 -0.94 -8.89
N GLN A 78 14.70 -2.20 -8.61
CA GLN A 78 14.68 -3.26 -9.63
C GLN A 78 13.30 -3.39 -10.27
N GLN A 79 12.24 -3.51 -9.49
CA GLN A 79 10.86 -3.65 -10.00
C GLN A 79 10.38 -2.40 -10.73
N LEU A 80 10.68 -1.19 -10.20
CA LEU A 80 10.36 0.07 -10.89
C LEU A 80 11.07 0.17 -12.24
N SER A 81 12.35 -0.22 -12.31
CA SER A 81 13.14 -0.21 -13.55
C SER A 81 12.62 -1.20 -14.59
N ALA A 82 12.09 -2.34 -14.14
CA ALA A 82 11.48 -3.36 -14.99
C ALA A 82 10.05 -2.99 -15.42
N GLY A 83 9.44 -1.94 -14.84
CA GLY A 83 8.03 -1.58 -15.08
C GLY A 83 7.04 -2.48 -14.33
N GLU A 84 7.49 -3.19 -13.29
CA GLU A 84 6.72 -4.16 -12.49
C GLU A 84 6.04 -3.48 -11.28
N ASN A 85 5.50 -2.27 -11.47
CA ASN A 85 4.85 -1.50 -10.39
C ASN A 85 3.69 -2.26 -9.75
N ASP A 86 2.96 -3.02 -10.54
CA ASP A 86 1.81 -3.80 -10.06
C ASP A 86 2.23 -4.90 -9.10
N GLU A 87 3.35 -5.59 -9.36
CA GLU A 87 3.89 -6.63 -8.48
C GLU A 87 4.38 -6.03 -7.17
N LEU A 88 5.04 -4.87 -7.24
CA LEU A 88 5.50 -4.13 -6.07
C LEU A 88 4.32 -3.76 -5.14
N LEU A 89 3.20 -3.32 -5.72
CA LEU A 89 1.99 -2.98 -4.96
C LEU A 89 1.28 -4.23 -4.41
N GLU A 90 1.29 -5.35 -5.13
CA GLU A 90 0.78 -6.63 -4.63
C GLU A 90 1.57 -7.13 -3.42
N ASP A 91 2.89 -6.98 -3.44
CA ASP A 91 3.76 -7.30 -2.31
C ASP A 91 3.46 -6.40 -1.10
N ALA A 92 3.24 -5.09 -1.30
CA ALA A 92 2.80 -4.19 -0.25
C ALA A 92 1.43 -4.59 0.35
N VAL A 93 0.47 -4.99 -0.49
CA VAL A 93 -0.83 -5.54 -0.05
C VAL A 93 -0.64 -6.82 0.75
N ARG A 94 0.27 -7.70 0.34
CA ARG A 94 0.60 -8.93 1.07
C ARG A 94 1.13 -8.63 2.47
N LEU A 95 2.07 -7.68 2.61
CA LEU A 95 2.59 -7.25 3.91
C LEU A 95 1.48 -6.65 4.79
N HIS A 96 0.64 -5.79 4.19
CA HIS A 96 -0.51 -5.19 4.88
C HIS A 96 -1.46 -6.27 5.43
N ARG A 97 -1.83 -7.26 4.62
CA ARG A 97 -2.74 -8.36 5.01
C ARG A 97 -2.19 -9.21 6.14
N ALA A 98 -0.87 -9.38 6.24
CA ALA A 98 -0.23 -10.12 7.32
C ALA A 98 -0.47 -9.46 8.69
N ILE A 99 -0.41 -8.12 8.76
CA ILE A 99 -0.67 -7.34 9.99
C ILE A 99 -2.18 -7.17 10.22
N ALA A 100 -2.92 -6.96 9.16
CA ALA A 100 -4.33 -6.63 9.14
C ALA A 100 -5.23 -7.58 9.93
N ARG A 101 -4.91 -8.87 9.93
CA ARG A 101 -5.71 -9.91 10.61
C ARG A 101 -5.76 -9.76 12.13
N LYS A 102 -4.85 -8.99 12.71
CA LYS A 102 -4.65 -8.89 14.17
C LYS A 102 -5.02 -7.53 14.76
N HIS A 103 -5.35 -6.54 13.90
CA HIS A 103 -5.55 -5.14 14.30
C HIS A 103 -6.87 -4.58 13.76
N ASP A 104 -7.41 -3.57 14.44
CA ASP A 104 -8.65 -2.86 14.04
C ASP A 104 -8.38 -1.74 13.03
N LEU A 105 -7.16 -1.19 13.05
CA LEU A 105 -6.70 -0.10 12.19
C LEU A 105 -5.19 -0.24 11.94
N ILE A 106 -4.73 0.11 10.74
CA ILE A 106 -3.30 0.10 10.41
C ILE A 106 -2.84 1.49 10.02
N ILE A 107 -1.75 1.92 10.66
CA ILE A 107 -0.98 3.10 10.28
C ILE A 107 0.13 2.66 9.36
N VAL A 108 0.21 3.29 8.19
CA VAL A 108 1.21 2.99 7.16
C VAL A 108 2.15 4.19 7.01
N GLU A 109 3.45 3.92 7.08
CA GLU A 109 4.48 4.93 6.81
C GLU A 109 4.78 4.96 5.32
N GLY A 110 4.60 6.14 4.69
CA GLY A 110 4.91 6.38 3.29
C GLY A 110 6.39 6.66 3.05
N LEU A 111 6.78 6.69 1.78
CA LEU A 111 8.11 7.07 1.34
C LEU A 111 8.34 8.58 1.47
N VAL A 112 9.56 8.97 1.79
CA VAL A 112 9.98 10.37 1.91
C VAL A 112 10.42 10.90 0.53
N PRO A 113 9.73 11.89 -0.06
CA PRO A 113 10.18 12.52 -1.29
C PRO A 113 11.49 13.28 -1.09
N ASN A 114 12.48 12.98 -1.90
CA ASN A 114 13.78 13.65 -1.90
C ASN A 114 14.34 13.73 -3.34
N SER A 115 15.50 14.34 -3.52
CA SER A 115 16.11 14.50 -4.84
C SER A 115 16.57 13.18 -5.48
N ARG A 116 16.85 12.16 -4.69
CA ARG A 116 17.25 10.83 -5.15
C ARG A 116 16.04 9.99 -5.55
N ASP A 117 14.95 10.06 -4.75
CA ASP A 117 13.77 9.20 -4.86
C ASP A 117 12.58 10.00 -5.43
N SER A 118 12.73 10.51 -6.67
CA SER A 118 11.68 11.31 -7.34
C SER A 118 10.35 10.54 -7.54
N PHE A 119 10.38 9.20 -7.53
CA PHE A 119 9.22 8.32 -7.63
C PHE A 119 8.37 8.26 -6.34
N ALA A 120 8.91 8.71 -5.21
CA ALA A 120 8.29 8.48 -3.89
C ALA A 120 6.86 9.03 -3.75
N SER A 121 6.59 10.23 -4.27
CA SER A 121 5.24 10.84 -4.18
C SER A 121 4.21 10.08 -5.02
N GLU A 122 4.59 9.63 -6.21
CA GLU A 122 3.72 8.84 -7.09
C GLU A 122 3.47 7.45 -6.52
N LEU A 123 4.52 6.78 -6.01
CA LEU A 123 4.39 5.47 -5.40
C LEU A 123 3.55 5.53 -4.11
N ASN A 124 3.64 6.60 -3.33
CA ASN A 124 2.74 6.84 -2.18
C ASN A 124 1.27 6.96 -2.63
N ALA A 125 1.00 7.61 -3.75
CA ALA A 125 -0.36 7.71 -4.27
C ALA A 125 -0.90 6.35 -4.73
N GLN A 126 -0.10 5.58 -5.45
CA GLN A 126 -0.44 4.22 -5.86
C GLN A 126 -0.62 3.29 -4.65
N LEU A 127 0.22 3.42 -3.62
CA LEU A 127 0.10 2.68 -2.36
C LEU A 127 -1.21 3.02 -1.63
N ALA A 128 -1.58 4.31 -1.56
CA ALA A 128 -2.85 4.72 -0.97
C ALA A 128 -4.06 4.09 -1.68
N GLN A 129 -3.99 3.96 -3.00
CA GLN A 129 -5.00 3.29 -3.81
C GLN A 129 -5.00 1.78 -3.56
N ALA A 130 -3.83 1.15 -3.60
CA ALA A 130 -3.67 -0.29 -3.42
C ALA A 130 -4.19 -0.79 -2.07
N LEU A 131 -3.97 -0.01 -1.00
CA LEU A 131 -4.41 -0.33 0.37
C LEU A 131 -5.79 0.24 0.72
N ASP A 132 -6.46 0.94 -0.19
CA ASP A 132 -7.67 1.73 0.07
C ASP A 132 -7.53 2.61 1.33
N ALA A 133 -6.36 3.27 1.46
CA ALA A 133 -6.00 4.02 2.63
C ALA A 133 -6.53 5.45 2.59
N LYS A 134 -6.93 5.97 3.76
CA LYS A 134 -7.07 7.41 3.99
C LYS A 134 -5.69 8.02 4.17
N VAL A 135 -5.48 9.23 3.67
CA VAL A 135 -4.16 9.88 3.64
C VAL A 135 -4.11 11.05 4.62
N ILE A 136 -3.07 11.06 5.44
CA ILE A 136 -2.69 12.20 6.27
C ILE A 136 -1.39 12.77 5.71
N ILE A 137 -1.40 14.05 5.34
CA ILE A 137 -0.17 14.74 4.94
C ILE A 137 0.60 15.19 6.18
N VAL A 138 1.87 14.80 6.27
CA VAL A 138 2.76 15.20 7.38
C VAL A 138 3.75 16.26 6.88
N SER A 139 3.73 17.43 7.50
CA SER A 139 4.60 18.55 7.12
C SER A 139 5.24 19.18 8.34
N ASN A 140 6.46 19.71 8.19
CA ASN A 140 6.97 20.67 9.15
C ASN A 140 6.33 22.04 8.93
N ALA A 141 6.21 22.83 9.98
CA ALA A 141 5.58 24.13 9.93
C ALA A 141 6.43 25.21 10.62
N ASP A 142 6.17 26.46 10.24
CA ASP A 142 6.72 27.67 10.90
C ASP A 142 5.56 28.66 11.00
N ILE A 143 5.19 29.04 12.23
CA ILE A 143 4.05 29.97 12.45
C ILE A 143 4.28 31.34 11.81
N ASN A 144 5.53 31.72 11.56
CA ASN A 144 5.89 32.97 10.91
C ASN A 144 5.87 32.86 9.35
N LYS A 145 5.71 31.67 8.80
CA LYS A 145 5.74 31.40 7.33
C LYS A 145 4.60 30.49 6.90
N PRO A 146 3.33 30.84 7.13
CA PRO A 146 2.18 29.98 6.84
C PRO A 146 2.04 29.64 5.36
N SER A 147 2.37 30.57 4.44
CA SER A 147 2.31 30.33 3.00
C SER A 147 3.24 29.19 2.55
N VAL A 148 4.45 29.12 3.08
CA VAL A 148 5.42 28.05 2.75
C VAL A 148 4.89 26.68 3.22
N THR A 149 4.27 26.63 4.39
CA THR A 149 3.64 25.41 4.90
C THR A 149 2.48 24.98 4.00
N ALA A 150 1.62 25.94 3.62
CA ALA A 150 0.46 25.67 2.76
C ALA A 150 0.90 25.18 1.36
N GLU A 151 1.92 25.76 0.75
CA GLU A 151 2.48 25.35 -0.55
C GLU A 151 3.05 23.93 -0.53
N LYS A 152 3.79 23.57 0.54
CA LYS A 152 4.30 22.20 0.72
C LYS A 152 3.18 21.17 0.80
N VAL A 153 2.16 21.47 1.56
CA VAL A 153 0.98 20.59 1.74
C VAL A 153 0.23 20.48 0.41
N ASP A 154 -0.04 21.59 -0.29
CA ASP A 154 -0.74 21.59 -1.57
C ASP A 154 0.01 20.80 -2.65
N SER A 155 1.33 20.89 -2.68
CA SER A 155 2.17 20.12 -3.61
C SER A 155 1.95 18.61 -3.46
N GLN A 156 1.89 18.10 -2.24
CA GLN A 156 1.64 16.68 -2.00
C GLN A 156 0.16 16.29 -2.25
N LEU A 157 -0.79 17.14 -1.87
CA LEU A 157 -2.22 16.88 -2.07
C LEU A 157 -2.59 16.63 -3.54
N ARG A 158 -1.86 17.20 -4.49
CA ARG A 158 -2.10 17.01 -5.95
C ARG A 158 -2.02 15.55 -6.37
N TYR A 159 -1.14 14.76 -5.77
CA TYR A 159 -1.03 13.33 -6.05
C TYR A 159 -2.23 12.51 -5.57
N PHE A 160 -3.04 13.07 -4.65
CA PHE A 160 -4.18 12.40 -4.03
C PHE A 160 -5.54 12.98 -4.45
N GLY A 161 -5.59 13.72 -5.56
CA GLY A 161 -6.83 14.36 -6.06
C GLY A 161 -7.15 15.70 -5.41
N GLY A 162 -6.19 16.29 -4.73
CA GLY A 162 -6.29 17.63 -4.12
C GLY A 162 -7.04 17.65 -2.79
N ALA A 163 -7.20 18.87 -2.25
CA ALA A 163 -7.78 19.12 -0.92
C ALA A 163 -9.26 18.77 -0.75
N SER A 164 -9.96 18.38 -1.83
CA SER A 164 -11.37 17.95 -1.79
C SER A 164 -11.53 16.45 -1.99
N SER A 165 -10.43 15.73 -2.11
CA SER A 165 -10.45 14.29 -2.29
C SER A 165 -11.01 13.61 -1.04
N GLU A 166 -11.93 12.68 -1.22
CA GLU A 166 -12.44 11.84 -0.12
C GLU A 166 -11.35 10.96 0.51
N ARG A 167 -10.24 10.77 -0.19
CA ARG A 167 -9.11 9.99 0.30
C ARG A 167 -8.30 10.75 1.35
N THR A 168 -8.29 12.08 1.33
CA THR A 168 -7.52 12.90 2.28
C THR A 168 -8.26 13.06 3.60
N ALA A 169 -7.65 12.64 4.71
CA ALA A 169 -8.23 12.66 6.06
C ALA A 169 -7.83 13.88 6.88
N GLY A 170 -6.70 14.52 6.54
CA GLY A 170 -6.24 15.72 7.25
C GLY A 170 -4.75 15.98 7.07
N VAL A 171 -4.25 16.96 7.81
CA VAL A 171 -2.85 17.39 7.81
C VAL A 171 -2.32 17.37 9.24
N LEU A 172 -1.18 16.72 9.47
CA LEU A 172 -0.45 16.72 10.73
C LEU A 172 0.80 17.62 10.57
N LEU A 173 0.82 18.70 11.35
CA LEU A 173 1.91 19.65 11.34
C LEU A 173 2.89 19.32 12.47
N MET A 174 4.07 18.88 12.07
CA MET A 174 5.12 18.40 12.95
C MET A 174 6.24 19.44 13.09
N ARG A 175 6.99 19.37 14.19
CA ARG A 175 8.19 20.21 14.41
C ARG A 175 7.92 21.68 14.12
N THR A 176 6.77 22.19 14.59
CA THR A 176 6.31 23.56 14.32
C THR A 176 7.17 24.56 15.04
N LYS A 177 7.89 25.38 14.28
CA LYS A 177 8.72 26.45 14.81
C LYS A 177 7.87 27.66 15.24
N GLY A 178 8.30 28.34 16.30
CA GLY A 178 7.64 29.53 16.82
C GLY A 178 6.56 29.27 17.85
N LEU A 179 6.22 28.01 18.12
CA LEU A 179 5.42 27.61 19.28
C LEU A 179 6.33 27.41 20.52
N PRO A 180 5.80 27.62 21.73
CA PRO A 180 6.51 27.25 22.95
C PRO A 180 6.87 25.76 22.97
N ASP A 181 8.06 25.45 23.52
CA ASP A 181 8.49 24.10 23.78
C ASP A 181 7.89 23.63 25.13
N ASP A 182 6.85 22.81 25.06
CA ASP A 182 6.15 22.26 26.22
C ASP A 182 6.55 20.81 26.54
N SER A 183 7.64 20.31 25.95
CA SER A 183 8.14 18.94 26.13
C SER A 183 8.50 18.61 27.61
N ALA A 184 8.76 19.61 28.43
CA ALA A 184 8.99 19.42 29.89
C ALA A 184 7.72 18.91 30.63
N HIS A 185 6.54 19.03 30.01
CA HIS A 185 5.25 18.67 30.59
C HIS A 185 4.62 17.47 29.84
N ILE A 186 5.44 16.56 29.34
CA ILE A 186 4.94 15.36 28.64
C ILE A 186 4.04 14.57 29.59
N PRO A 187 2.74 14.39 29.25
CA PRO A 187 1.82 13.69 30.15
C PRO A 187 2.16 12.19 30.20
N VAL A 188 2.01 11.59 31.35
CA VAL A 188 2.15 10.14 31.55
C VAL A 188 0.98 9.39 30.89
N THR A 189 -0.18 10.06 30.85
CA THR A 189 -1.41 9.60 30.16
C THR A 189 -1.86 10.66 29.17
N PHE A 190 -2.60 10.24 28.15
CA PHE A 190 -3.19 11.16 27.19
C PHE A 190 -4.15 12.12 27.90
N ASP A 191 -3.85 13.43 27.91
CA ASP A 191 -4.71 14.46 28.45
C ASP A 191 -5.00 15.52 27.38
N PRO A 192 -6.23 15.55 26.84
CA PRO A 192 -6.61 16.49 25.79
C PRO A 192 -6.75 17.94 26.27
N SER A 193 -6.76 18.19 27.60
CA SER A 193 -6.94 19.53 28.17
C SER A 193 -5.69 20.41 28.11
N LEU A 194 -4.51 19.84 27.85
CA LEU A 194 -3.22 20.55 27.80
C LEU A 194 -2.97 21.33 26.50
N ARG A 195 -4.00 21.82 25.81
CA ARG A 195 -3.86 22.47 24.50
C ARG A 195 -3.52 23.96 24.59
N LEU A 196 -2.49 24.35 23.81
CA LEU A 196 -2.17 25.74 23.49
C LEU A 196 -3.18 26.31 22.47
N ILE A 197 -4.37 26.76 22.92
CA ILE A 197 -5.51 27.06 22.07
C ILE A 197 -5.37 28.39 21.30
N SER A 198 -4.70 29.39 21.84
CA SER A 198 -4.76 30.75 21.26
C SER A 198 -3.87 30.97 20.04
N ASP A 199 -2.62 30.49 20.04
CA ASP A 199 -1.68 30.70 18.94
C ASP A 199 -1.91 29.73 17.78
N THR A 200 -2.42 28.56 18.09
CA THR A 200 -2.84 27.56 17.12
C THR A 200 -3.96 28.08 16.20
N ASN A 201 -4.99 28.72 16.77
CA ASN A 201 -6.12 29.25 15.98
C ASN A 201 -5.70 30.38 15.04
N LYS A 202 -4.80 31.28 15.49
CA LYS A 202 -4.27 32.34 14.63
C LYS A 202 -3.51 31.78 13.45
N PHE A 203 -2.65 30.78 13.68
CA PHE A 203 -1.88 30.16 12.62
C PHE A 203 -2.77 29.42 11.60
N ILE A 204 -3.79 28.71 12.06
CA ILE A 204 -4.75 28.06 11.16
C ILE A 204 -5.50 29.10 10.28
N ILE A 205 -5.91 30.23 10.86
CA ILE A 205 -6.55 31.33 10.09
C ILE A 205 -5.59 31.87 9.03
N GLU A 206 -4.30 32.06 9.34
CA GLU A 206 -3.31 32.49 8.35
C GLU A 206 -3.03 31.45 7.27
N LEU A 207 -3.03 30.16 7.62
CA LEU A 207 -2.97 29.07 6.64
C LEU A 207 -4.17 29.10 5.68
N GLN A 208 -5.37 29.34 6.19
CA GLN A 208 -6.60 29.42 5.40
C GLN A 208 -6.62 30.62 4.44
N LYS A 209 -5.92 31.71 4.74
CA LYS A 209 -5.79 32.85 3.81
C LYS A 209 -5.02 32.43 2.54
N THR A 210 -4.03 31.57 2.68
CA THR A 210 -3.22 31.06 1.56
C THR A 210 -3.91 29.89 0.86
N HIS A 211 -4.50 28.99 1.63
CA HIS A 211 -5.17 27.80 1.13
C HIS A 211 -6.53 27.63 1.85
N PRO A 212 -7.66 28.13 1.30
CA PRO A 212 -8.95 28.22 2.01
C PRO A 212 -9.52 26.91 2.57
N LYS A 213 -9.09 25.76 2.02
CA LYS A 213 -9.56 24.44 2.49
C LYS A 213 -8.71 23.88 3.61
N LEU A 214 -7.45 24.30 3.74
CA LEU A 214 -6.53 23.82 4.78
C LEU A 214 -6.99 24.32 6.16
N GLY A 215 -7.18 23.40 7.09
CA GLY A 215 -7.74 23.68 8.41
C GLY A 215 -9.28 23.85 8.44
N SER A 216 -9.96 23.55 7.30
CA SER A 216 -11.45 23.46 7.26
C SER A 216 -11.90 22.03 7.59
N ASP A 217 -13.22 21.83 7.74
CA ASP A 217 -13.83 20.51 7.96
C ASP A 217 -13.48 19.48 6.87
N LYS A 218 -13.16 19.96 5.65
CA LYS A 218 -12.80 19.09 4.51
C LYS A 218 -11.34 18.66 4.52
N LEU A 219 -10.47 19.46 5.11
CA LEU A 219 -9.04 19.19 5.24
C LEU A 219 -8.55 19.71 6.60
N PRO A 220 -8.91 19.03 7.71
CA PRO A 220 -8.58 19.48 9.04
C PRO A 220 -7.08 19.40 9.33
N VAL A 221 -6.58 20.34 10.14
CA VAL A 221 -5.29 20.19 10.83
C VAL A 221 -5.55 19.31 12.05
N ILE A 222 -5.08 18.05 11.98
CA ILE A 222 -5.38 17.01 12.96
C ILE A 222 -4.43 17.05 14.17
N GLY A 223 -3.38 17.85 14.08
CA GLY A 223 -2.42 18.06 15.15
C GLY A 223 -1.40 19.13 14.76
N LEU A 224 -0.93 19.84 15.76
CA LEU A 224 0.09 20.87 15.63
C LEU A 224 1.15 20.64 16.73
N VAL A 225 2.22 19.92 16.36
CA VAL A 225 3.27 19.48 17.27
C VAL A 225 4.40 20.49 17.30
N PRO A 226 4.72 21.12 18.44
CA PRO A 226 5.82 22.07 18.57
C PRO A 226 7.18 21.44 18.23
N PHE A 227 8.13 22.28 17.83
CA PHE A 227 9.54 21.86 17.79
C PHE A 227 10.09 21.87 19.21
N SER A 228 10.53 20.72 19.69
CA SER A 228 11.17 20.60 20.98
C SER A 228 12.69 20.48 20.85
N ASN A 229 13.41 21.38 21.46
CA ASN A 229 14.86 21.30 21.55
C ASN A 229 15.30 20.11 22.41
N THR A 230 14.60 19.83 23.52
CA THR A 230 14.96 18.77 24.47
C THR A 230 14.75 17.36 23.90
N LEU A 231 13.70 17.16 23.11
CA LEU A 231 13.41 15.87 22.45
C LEU A 231 14.23 15.65 21.17
N SER A 232 14.94 16.68 20.69
CA SER A 232 15.74 16.59 19.46
C SER A 232 17.22 16.33 19.72
N VAL A 233 17.65 16.23 20.97
CA VAL A 233 19.06 16.15 21.34
C VAL A 233 19.59 14.70 21.35
N PRO A 234 20.77 14.47 20.78
CA PRO A 234 21.42 13.16 20.78
C PRO A 234 22.06 12.85 22.15
N ARG A 235 22.33 11.57 22.38
CA ARG A 235 23.16 11.13 23.50
C ARG A 235 24.65 11.28 23.15
N MET A 236 25.49 11.29 24.15
CA MET A 236 26.92 11.32 23.96
C MET A 236 27.45 10.06 23.21
N SER A 237 26.79 8.91 23.41
CA SER A 237 27.08 7.68 22.68
C SER A 237 26.75 7.78 21.16
N ASP A 238 25.74 8.55 20.79
CA ASP A 238 25.37 8.74 19.38
C ASP A 238 26.43 9.58 18.66
N LEU A 239 26.98 10.60 19.36
CA LEU A 239 28.08 11.41 18.84
C LEU A 239 29.34 10.56 18.61
N ALA A 240 29.70 9.72 19.59
CA ALA A 240 30.89 8.87 19.51
C ALA A 240 30.87 8.00 18.25
N SER A 241 29.73 7.39 17.97
CA SER A 241 29.52 6.58 16.79
C SER A 241 29.63 7.39 15.49
N HIS A 242 29.06 8.59 15.47
CA HIS A 242 29.03 9.46 14.29
C HIS A 242 30.42 9.99 13.88
N ILE A 243 31.25 10.43 14.85
CA ILE A 243 32.59 10.94 14.59
C ILE A 243 33.67 9.84 14.70
N GLN A 244 33.26 8.56 14.86
CA GLN A 244 34.17 7.40 15.01
C GLN A 244 35.24 7.63 16.07
N ALA A 245 34.84 8.23 17.20
CA ALA A 245 35.75 8.57 18.30
C ALA A 245 35.98 7.37 19.24
N GLU A 246 37.16 7.36 19.85
CA GLU A 246 37.54 6.37 20.88
C GLU A 246 37.18 6.89 22.27
N TRP A 247 36.77 5.99 23.14
CA TRP A 247 36.45 6.33 24.53
C TRP A 247 37.72 6.40 25.39
N ILE A 248 38.03 7.56 25.94
CA ILE A 248 38.92 7.67 27.09
C ILE A 248 38.15 7.28 28.36
N ASN A 249 36.93 7.74 28.47
CA ASN A 249 35.97 7.33 29.49
C ASN A 249 34.55 7.33 28.93
N GLN A 250 33.89 6.20 28.97
CA GLN A 250 32.49 6.09 28.51
C GLN A 250 31.52 6.72 29.52
N GLY A 251 31.76 6.51 30.83
CA GLY A 251 30.88 7.05 31.88
C GLY A 251 29.40 6.84 31.61
N ASP A 252 28.63 7.91 31.81
CA ASP A 252 27.16 7.90 31.60
C ASP A 252 26.74 8.28 30.19
N ALA A 253 27.54 7.95 29.14
CA ALA A 253 27.37 8.40 27.77
C ALA A 253 25.99 8.08 27.18
N ASN A 254 25.36 6.98 27.57
CA ASN A 254 24.02 6.58 27.11
C ASN A 254 22.87 7.40 27.76
N GLN A 255 23.15 8.10 28.84
CA GLN A 255 22.17 8.87 29.60
C GLN A 255 22.35 10.39 29.39
N ARG A 256 23.58 10.82 29.12
CA ARG A 256 23.90 12.26 28.97
C ARG A 256 23.53 12.76 27.58
N ARG A 257 22.62 13.73 27.56
CA ARG A 257 22.12 14.41 26.35
C ARG A 257 22.94 15.68 26.06
N VAL A 258 23.24 15.90 24.77
CA VAL A 258 24.00 17.05 24.30
C VAL A 258 23.04 18.17 23.95
N LEU A 259 22.75 19.05 24.89
CA LEU A 259 21.83 20.19 24.69
C LEU A 259 22.50 21.29 23.84
N HIS A 260 23.78 21.55 24.09
CA HIS A 260 24.58 22.55 23.41
C HIS A 260 26.00 22.03 23.18
N SER A 261 26.71 22.62 22.25
CA SER A 261 28.11 22.31 22.00
C SER A 261 28.95 23.58 21.90
N SER A 262 30.06 23.60 22.59
CA SER A 262 31.00 24.72 22.56
C SER A 262 32.39 24.28 22.20
N LEU A 263 32.95 24.97 21.22
CA LEU A 263 34.35 24.86 20.87
C LEU A 263 35.14 25.87 21.74
N ILE A 264 36.14 25.33 22.47
CA ILE A 264 37.00 26.14 23.35
C ILE A 264 38.31 26.45 22.61
N ALA A 265 38.37 27.59 21.95
CA ALA A 265 39.50 28.01 21.14
C ALA A 265 40.35 29.07 21.85
N SER A 266 39.78 29.87 22.78
CA SER A 266 40.48 30.94 23.48
C SER A 266 40.95 30.54 24.89
N ASN A 267 41.51 31.48 25.64
CA ASN A 267 41.94 31.21 26.98
C ASN A 267 40.73 30.78 27.85
N ILE A 268 40.91 29.73 28.66
CA ILE A 268 39.87 29.12 29.47
C ILE A 268 39.18 30.14 30.40
N GLU A 269 39.89 31.17 30.90
CA GLU A 269 39.34 32.21 31.73
C GLU A 269 38.16 32.95 31.10
N HIS A 270 38.17 33.13 29.77
CA HIS A 270 37.13 33.82 29.03
C HIS A 270 35.97 32.89 28.65
N GLU A 271 36.17 31.57 28.76
CA GLU A 271 35.22 30.54 28.28
C GLU A 271 34.46 29.84 29.43
N LEU A 272 34.76 30.21 30.72
CA LEU A 272 34.14 29.55 31.89
C LEU A 272 32.60 29.57 31.86
N HIS A 273 32.00 30.59 31.26
CA HIS A 273 30.54 30.70 31.13
C HIS A 273 29.90 29.63 30.26
N LYS A 274 30.68 28.87 29.48
CA LYS A 274 30.24 27.76 28.64
C LYS A 274 30.16 26.43 29.39
N PHE A 275 30.67 26.34 30.60
CA PHE A 275 30.64 25.10 31.39
C PHE A 275 29.31 25.05 32.15
N VAL A 276 28.24 24.65 31.42
CA VAL A 276 26.89 24.57 31.96
C VAL A 276 26.31 23.17 31.77
N ALA A 277 25.18 22.88 32.41
CA ALA A 277 24.52 21.59 32.30
C ALA A 277 24.15 21.25 30.83
N GLY A 278 24.47 20.03 30.39
CA GLY A 278 24.17 19.54 29.03
C GLY A 278 25.10 20.09 27.93
N GLU A 279 26.16 20.81 28.31
CA GLU A 279 27.14 21.32 27.34
C GLU A 279 28.14 20.25 26.94
N LEU A 280 28.37 20.09 25.64
CA LEU A 280 29.48 19.34 25.04
C LEU A 280 30.65 20.28 24.84
N ILE A 281 31.76 20.03 25.49
CA ILE A 281 33.00 20.79 25.32
C ILE A 281 33.86 20.11 24.24
N ILE A 282 34.25 20.89 23.21
CA ILE A 282 35.12 20.42 22.12
C ILE A 282 36.42 21.21 22.22
N SER A 283 37.57 20.52 22.26
CA SER A 283 38.89 21.18 22.35
C SER A 283 39.97 20.28 21.79
N ALA A 284 41.08 20.89 21.36
CA ALA A 284 42.26 20.14 20.98
C ALA A 284 42.82 19.37 22.20
N SER A 285 43.35 18.18 21.95
CA SER A 285 43.79 17.24 23.00
C SER A 285 45.03 17.72 23.80
N ASP A 286 45.77 18.68 23.28
CA ASP A 286 46.90 19.32 23.99
C ASP A 286 46.45 20.43 24.99
N ARG A 287 45.16 20.81 24.95
CA ARG A 287 44.56 21.77 25.89
C ARG A 287 44.22 21.11 27.22
N ILE A 288 45.27 20.82 28.00
CA ILE A 288 45.15 20.20 29.34
C ILE A 288 44.34 21.07 30.27
N ASP A 289 44.40 22.39 30.13
CA ASP A 289 43.62 23.36 30.91
C ASP A 289 42.11 23.15 30.74
N VAL A 290 41.66 22.87 29.52
CA VAL A 290 40.24 22.58 29.21
C VAL A 290 39.79 21.24 29.79
N LEU A 291 40.62 20.19 29.68
CA LEU A 291 40.34 18.88 30.28
C LEU A 291 40.19 18.97 31.80
N LEU A 292 41.12 19.69 32.48
CA LEU A 292 41.08 19.86 33.93
C LEU A 292 39.89 20.74 34.38
N ALA A 293 39.58 21.81 33.63
CA ALA A 293 38.40 22.65 33.91
C ALA A 293 37.07 21.89 33.73
N SER A 294 36.95 21.08 32.69
CA SER A 294 35.78 20.23 32.45
C SER A 294 35.61 19.21 33.59
N SER A 295 36.71 18.59 34.02
CA SER A 295 36.70 17.63 35.10
C SER A 295 36.35 18.29 36.44
N LEU A 296 36.86 19.51 36.72
CA LEU A 296 36.53 20.26 37.91
C LEU A 296 35.06 20.69 37.92
N ALA A 297 34.56 21.19 36.78
CA ALA A 297 33.15 21.57 36.62
C ALA A 297 32.21 20.39 36.92
N SER A 298 32.52 19.21 36.29
CA SER A 298 31.76 17.98 36.54
C SER A 298 31.85 17.55 38.03
N SER A 299 33.04 17.59 38.63
CA SER A 299 33.23 17.23 40.05
C SER A 299 32.49 18.17 41.00
N ASN A 300 32.27 19.42 40.60
CA ASN A 300 31.50 20.43 41.36
C ASN A 300 29.99 20.34 41.11
N GLY A 301 29.52 19.30 40.41
CA GLY A 301 28.11 19.04 40.24
C GLY A 301 27.49 19.66 38.97
N ILE A 302 28.28 20.20 38.03
CA ILE A 302 27.78 20.65 36.73
C ILE A 302 27.71 19.41 35.79
N PRO A 303 26.51 18.96 35.43
CA PRO A 303 26.36 17.77 34.59
C PRO A 303 26.63 18.13 33.10
N LEU A 304 27.90 18.29 32.76
CA LEU A 304 28.31 18.43 31.36
C LEU A 304 27.84 17.22 30.54
N ALA A 305 27.47 17.41 29.27
CA ALA A 305 27.18 16.30 28.39
C ALA A 305 28.39 15.42 28.18
N GLY A 306 29.55 16.03 27.94
CA GLY A 306 30.82 15.33 27.81
C GLY A 306 31.92 16.24 27.27
N LEU A 307 33.07 15.62 27.00
CA LEU A 307 34.22 16.27 26.43
C LEU A 307 34.67 15.51 25.18
N VAL A 308 34.98 16.21 24.10
CA VAL A 308 35.63 15.68 22.88
C VAL A 308 37.00 16.31 22.75
N LEU A 309 38.03 15.48 22.83
CA LEU A 309 39.41 15.82 22.58
C LEU A 309 39.75 15.49 21.13
N THR A 310 40.23 16.48 20.39
CA THR A 310 40.48 16.36 18.93
C THR A 310 41.97 16.29 18.65
N GLU A 311 42.34 15.89 17.42
CA GLU A 311 43.70 15.76 16.93
C GLU A 311 44.45 14.51 17.49
N HIS A 312 45.76 14.37 17.13
CA HIS A 312 46.45 13.10 17.28
C HIS A 312 47.08 12.83 18.65
N HIS A 313 46.89 13.70 19.62
CA HIS A 313 47.50 13.50 20.96
C HIS A 313 46.47 12.94 21.93
N THR A 314 46.84 11.93 22.68
CA THR A 314 46.09 11.45 23.84
C THR A 314 46.65 12.06 25.13
N PRO A 315 45.80 12.46 26.06
CA PRO A 315 46.26 12.99 27.35
C PRO A 315 47.12 11.95 28.10
N ASN A 316 48.18 12.46 28.77
CA ASN A 316 49.04 11.64 29.57
C ASN A 316 48.25 11.04 30.74
N GLU A 317 48.59 9.78 31.13
CA GLU A 317 48.00 9.08 32.28
C GLU A 317 48.05 9.88 33.58
N GLN A 318 49.12 10.65 33.83
CA GLN A 318 49.23 11.51 34.98
C GLN A 318 48.18 12.62 35.00
N VAL A 319 47.85 13.20 33.84
CA VAL A 319 46.76 14.22 33.73
C VAL A 319 45.40 13.59 33.96
N LEU A 320 45.18 12.38 33.39
CA LEU A 320 43.93 11.63 33.60
C LEU A 320 43.74 11.22 35.08
N ALA A 321 44.86 10.99 35.81
CA ALA A 321 44.79 10.75 37.26
C ALA A 321 44.18 11.93 38.05
N PHE A 322 44.43 13.16 37.64
CA PHE A 322 43.78 14.35 38.25
C PHE A 322 42.27 14.44 37.93
N CYS A 323 41.82 13.81 36.80
CA CYS A 323 40.42 13.79 36.37
C CYS A 323 39.62 12.64 36.99
N GLN A 324 40.25 11.78 37.82
CA GLN A 324 39.64 10.52 38.31
C GLN A 324 38.30 10.74 39.06
N THR A 325 38.10 11.87 39.76
CA THR A 325 36.83 12.14 40.43
C THR A 325 35.69 12.32 39.42
N ALA A 326 35.91 13.14 38.39
CA ALA A 326 34.92 13.36 37.33
C ALA A 326 34.66 12.09 36.50
N ILE A 327 35.72 11.32 36.20
CA ILE A 327 35.65 10.02 35.52
C ILE A 327 34.76 9.04 36.32
N LYS A 328 34.98 8.91 37.63
CA LYS A 328 34.14 8.06 38.48
C LYS A 328 32.72 8.55 38.67
N GLN A 329 32.48 9.85 38.51
CA GLN A 329 31.14 10.47 38.48
C GLN A 329 30.47 10.40 37.11
N GLY A 330 31.03 9.63 36.18
CA GLY A 330 30.41 9.32 34.89
C GLY A 330 30.60 10.38 33.81
N LEU A 331 31.59 11.30 33.89
CA LEU A 331 31.88 12.25 32.81
C LEU A 331 32.36 11.53 31.56
N PRO A 332 31.63 11.56 30.44
CA PRO A 332 32.10 10.96 29.19
C PRO A 332 33.23 11.79 28.55
N ILE A 333 34.29 11.10 28.12
CA ILE A 333 35.44 11.73 27.45
C ILE A 333 35.75 10.93 26.18
N LEU A 334 35.67 11.60 25.06
CA LEU A 334 35.98 11.06 23.73
C LEU A 334 37.31 11.61 23.23
N HIS A 335 37.97 10.81 22.39
CA HIS A 335 39.11 11.25 21.60
C HIS A 335 38.87 10.92 20.13
N THR A 336 39.17 11.85 19.23
CA THR A 336 39.08 11.66 17.78
C THR A 336 40.33 12.21 17.09
N ALA A 337 40.78 11.53 16.04
CA ALA A 337 41.88 12.01 15.19
C ALA A 337 41.50 13.16 14.26
N LEU A 338 40.19 13.49 14.16
CA LEU A 338 39.72 14.62 13.37
C LEU A 338 40.25 15.94 13.94
N SER A 339 40.41 16.95 13.07
CA SER A 339 40.70 18.31 13.55
C SER A 339 39.51 18.86 14.33
N THR A 340 39.76 19.87 15.18
CA THR A 340 38.70 20.52 15.96
C THR A 340 37.59 21.11 15.06
N PHE A 341 37.97 21.66 13.90
CA PHE A 341 37.04 22.19 12.93
C PHE A 341 36.19 21.08 12.27
N ASP A 342 36.86 20.02 11.77
CA ASP A 342 36.16 18.91 11.12
C ASP A 342 35.22 18.18 12.11
N THR A 343 35.62 18.06 13.37
CA THR A 343 34.76 17.52 14.45
C THR A 343 33.51 18.35 14.64
N ALA A 344 33.67 19.69 14.77
CA ALA A 344 32.54 20.60 14.93
C ALA A 344 31.60 20.58 13.72
N GLN A 345 32.17 20.53 12.49
CA GLN A 345 31.40 20.45 11.25
C GLN A 345 30.65 19.10 11.14
N SER A 346 31.31 18.00 11.50
CA SER A 346 30.68 16.65 11.51
C SER A 346 29.51 16.61 12.48
N LEU A 347 29.69 17.15 13.71
CA LEU A 347 28.63 17.19 14.71
C LEU A 347 27.45 18.09 14.31
N ALA A 348 27.70 19.19 13.57
CA ALA A 348 26.63 20.02 13.04
C ALA A 348 25.75 19.29 11.98
N ASN A 349 26.28 18.24 11.36
CA ASN A 349 25.59 17.42 10.37
C ASN A 349 25.01 16.12 10.97
N LEU A 350 25.04 15.95 12.28
CA LEU A 350 24.47 14.80 12.96
C LEU A 350 22.97 14.69 12.69
N SER A 351 22.52 13.51 12.30
CA SER A 351 21.10 13.25 12.09
C SER A 351 20.31 13.39 13.40
N ASN A 352 19.17 14.09 13.33
CA ASN A 352 18.24 14.21 14.47
C ASN A 352 17.27 13.01 14.57
N GLU A 353 17.48 11.97 13.80
CA GLU A 353 16.69 10.75 13.88
C GLU A 353 16.91 10.02 15.20
N ILE A 354 15.86 9.33 15.66
CA ILE A 354 15.95 8.59 16.93
C ILE A 354 16.70 7.27 16.65
N PRO A 355 17.82 7.00 17.32
CA PRO A 355 18.48 5.70 17.24
C PRO A 355 17.58 4.57 17.77
N VAL A 356 17.73 3.37 17.24
CA VAL A 356 16.87 2.21 17.61
C VAL A 356 16.99 1.87 19.09
N ASP A 357 18.18 2.04 19.66
CA ASP A 357 18.48 1.75 21.07
C ASP A 357 18.16 2.89 22.03
N ASP A 358 17.74 4.07 21.52
CA ASP A 358 17.28 5.20 22.36
C ASP A 358 15.77 5.10 22.63
N THR A 359 15.40 4.03 23.32
CA THR A 359 13.99 3.72 23.62
C THR A 359 13.31 4.76 24.50
N GLU A 360 14.05 5.36 25.43
CA GLU A 360 13.54 6.43 26.29
C GLU A 360 13.09 7.65 25.46
N ARG A 361 13.93 8.11 24.54
CA ARG A 361 13.60 9.22 23.64
C ARG A 361 12.44 8.84 22.71
N ALA A 362 12.44 7.60 22.20
CA ALA A 362 11.35 7.11 21.36
C ALA A 362 10.01 7.17 22.09
N GLU A 363 9.94 6.71 23.33
CA GLU A 363 8.72 6.78 24.15
C GLU A 363 8.31 8.22 24.48
N GLN A 364 9.25 9.08 24.86
CA GLN A 364 8.98 10.49 25.17
C GLN A 364 8.41 11.21 23.94
N VAL A 365 9.05 11.06 22.78
CA VAL A 365 8.59 11.65 21.49
C VAL A 365 7.21 11.10 21.10
N THR A 366 6.98 9.80 21.26
CA THR A 366 5.70 9.16 20.97
C THR A 366 4.57 9.78 21.79
N ARG A 367 4.74 9.91 23.11
CA ARG A 367 3.76 10.53 24.00
C ARG A 367 3.56 12.02 23.69
N PHE A 368 4.66 12.73 23.43
CA PHE A 368 4.62 14.15 23.08
C PHE A 368 3.82 14.40 21.81
N VAL A 369 4.06 13.63 20.74
CA VAL A 369 3.29 13.75 19.50
C VAL A 369 1.81 13.38 19.73
N SER A 370 1.55 12.30 20.44
CA SER A 370 0.20 11.83 20.76
C SER A 370 -0.64 12.90 21.49
N SER A 371 -0.04 13.63 22.46
CA SER A 371 -0.75 14.67 23.19
C SER A 371 -1.15 15.89 22.35
N HIS A 372 -0.59 16.05 21.15
CA HIS A 372 -0.90 17.14 20.23
C HIS A 372 -1.84 16.71 19.08
N ILE A 373 -2.32 15.47 19.08
CA ILE A 373 -3.31 14.99 18.09
C ILE A 373 -4.71 15.38 18.54
N ASN A 374 -5.54 15.87 17.61
CA ASN A 374 -6.90 16.29 17.88
C ASN A 374 -7.82 15.10 18.23
N GLU A 375 -8.30 15.02 19.45
CA GLU A 375 -9.14 13.95 19.95
C GLU A 375 -10.52 13.91 19.30
N GLU A 376 -11.11 15.08 19.02
CA GLU A 376 -12.42 15.16 18.34
C GLU A 376 -12.33 14.58 16.94
N TRP A 377 -11.25 14.92 16.20
CA TRP A 377 -10.98 14.33 14.90
C TRP A 377 -10.77 12.82 15.01
N LEU A 378 -9.99 12.37 15.99
CA LEU A 378 -9.72 10.94 16.20
C LEU A 378 -11.00 10.17 16.47
N THR A 379 -11.86 10.68 17.34
CA THR A 379 -13.16 10.10 17.68
C THR A 379 -14.11 10.10 16.47
N ALA A 380 -14.18 11.20 15.72
CA ALA A 380 -14.99 11.28 14.51
C ALA A 380 -14.53 10.30 13.42
N MET A 381 -13.22 10.16 13.24
CA MET A 381 -12.61 9.21 12.32
C MET A 381 -12.94 7.76 12.69
N LEU A 382 -12.92 7.42 13.98
CA LEU A 382 -13.24 6.07 14.46
C LEU A 382 -14.73 5.74 14.28
N ASN A 383 -15.62 6.70 14.50
CA ASN A 383 -17.06 6.53 14.40
C ASN A 383 -17.62 6.66 12.97
N GLY A 384 -16.83 7.17 12.03
CA GLY A 384 -17.23 7.32 10.63
C GLY A 384 -17.54 5.98 9.97
N SER A 385 -18.65 5.93 9.18
CA SER A 385 -18.95 4.78 8.32
C SER A 385 -17.96 4.74 7.16
N TYR A 386 -17.21 3.64 7.06
CA TYR A 386 -16.30 3.39 5.96
C TYR A 386 -16.80 2.21 5.14
N GLN A 387 -16.94 2.37 3.84
CA GLN A 387 -17.18 1.26 2.91
C GLN A 387 -15.86 0.97 2.19
N PRO A 388 -15.22 -0.17 2.46
CA PRO A 388 -13.97 -0.52 1.81
C PRO A 388 -14.20 -0.74 0.32
N ARG A 389 -13.26 -0.27 -0.49
CA ARG A 389 -13.18 -0.54 -1.92
C ARG A 389 -12.15 -1.63 -2.15
N LEU A 390 -12.46 -2.57 -3.02
CA LEU A 390 -11.48 -3.56 -3.44
C LEU A 390 -10.61 -2.94 -4.55
N SER A 391 -9.39 -2.53 -4.18
CA SER A 391 -8.44 -1.99 -5.15
C SER A 391 -7.97 -3.07 -6.14
N PRO A 392 -7.50 -2.69 -7.35
CA PRO A 392 -6.93 -3.64 -8.32
C PRO A 392 -5.83 -4.54 -7.74
N SER A 393 -4.90 -3.96 -6.98
CA SER A 393 -3.80 -4.71 -6.36
C SER A 393 -4.30 -5.68 -5.29
N ALA A 394 -5.26 -5.27 -4.46
CA ALA A 394 -5.90 -6.14 -3.48
C ALA A 394 -6.71 -7.27 -4.16
N PHE A 395 -7.41 -6.96 -5.25
CA PHE A 395 -8.14 -7.94 -6.06
C PHE A 395 -7.19 -8.99 -6.64
N ARG A 396 -6.11 -8.57 -7.33
CA ARG A 396 -5.11 -9.50 -7.89
C ARG A 396 -4.49 -10.37 -6.80
N HIS A 397 -4.09 -9.77 -5.68
CA HIS A 397 -3.56 -10.51 -4.53
C HIS A 397 -4.54 -11.57 -4.02
N GLU A 398 -5.83 -11.24 -3.86
CA GLU A 398 -6.84 -12.21 -3.41
C GLU A 398 -7.05 -13.35 -4.42
N LEU A 399 -7.04 -13.05 -5.72
CA LEU A 399 -7.13 -14.08 -6.76
C LEU A 399 -5.95 -15.04 -6.70
N VAL A 400 -4.73 -14.52 -6.61
CA VAL A 400 -3.52 -15.33 -6.50
C VAL A 400 -3.57 -16.21 -5.25
N GLN A 401 -3.96 -15.69 -4.09
CA GLN A 401 -4.07 -16.47 -2.86
C GLN A 401 -5.13 -17.59 -2.96
N LYS A 402 -6.30 -17.29 -3.53
CA LYS A 402 -7.36 -18.28 -3.78
C LYS A 402 -6.89 -19.37 -4.74
N SER A 403 -6.18 -18.99 -5.80
CA SER A 403 -5.66 -19.92 -6.81
C SER A 403 -4.61 -20.86 -6.21
N ILE A 404 -3.65 -20.33 -5.47
CA ILE A 404 -2.62 -21.12 -4.75
C ILE A 404 -3.27 -22.12 -3.79
N ALA A 405 -4.29 -21.69 -3.04
CA ALA A 405 -5.01 -22.57 -2.11
C ALA A 405 -5.81 -23.66 -2.83
N ALA A 406 -6.33 -23.39 -4.03
CA ALA A 406 -7.15 -24.30 -4.80
C ALA A 406 -6.33 -25.42 -5.50
N LYS A 407 -5.04 -25.19 -5.79
CA LYS A 407 -4.10 -26.15 -6.41
C LYS A 407 -4.68 -26.82 -7.69
N LYS A 408 -5.21 -26.02 -8.61
CA LYS A 408 -5.91 -26.50 -9.79
C LYS A 408 -4.98 -26.80 -10.96
N ARG A 409 -5.34 -27.82 -11.76
CA ARG A 409 -4.68 -28.20 -13.00
C ARG A 409 -5.36 -27.49 -14.16
N ILE A 410 -4.62 -26.67 -14.91
CA ILE A 410 -5.14 -25.86 -16.00
C ILE A 410 -4.44 -26.25 -17.30
N VAL A 411 -5.23 -26.66 -18.30
CA VAL A 411 -4.71 -26.96 -19.64
C VAL A 411 -4.69 -25.71 -20.50
N LEU A 412 -3.57 -25.51 -21.20
CA LEU A 412 -3.30 -24.40 -22.10
C LEU A 412 -3.07 -24.99 -23.52
N PRO A 413 -4.12 -24.97 -24.36
CA PRO A 413 -4.09 -25.63 -25.69
C PRO A 413 -3.08 -25.05 -26.69
N GLU A 414 -2.74 -23.76 -26.52
CA GLU A 414 -1.78 -23.01 -27.37
C GLU A 414 -0.38 -23.10 -26.76
N GLY A 415 0.10 -24.31 -26.49
CA GLY A 415 1.23 -24.57 -25.62
C GLY A 415 2.60 -24.15 -26.17
N ASP A 416 2.73 -23.83 -27.47
CA ASP A 416 3.94 -23.29 -28.10
C ASP A 416 3.85 -21.79 -28.42
N GLU A 417 2.77 -21.13 -28.04
CA GLU A 417 2.65 -19.67 -28.18
C GLU A 417 3.47 -18.94 -27.11
N PRO A 418 4.32 -17.96 -27.47
CA PRO A 418 5.27 -17.34 -26.54
C PRO A 418 4.66 -16.75 -25.27
N ARG A 419 3.49 -16.10 -25.35
CA ARG A 419 2.78 -15.53 -24.19
C ARG A 419 2.24 -16.62 -23.28
N THR A 420 1.74 -17.72 -23.87
CA THR A 420 1.24 -18.89 -23.15
C THR A 420 2.36 -19.59 -22.41
N VAL A 421 3.53 -19.79 -23.06
CA VAL A 421 4.72 -20.37 -22.43
C VAL A 421 5.19 -19.51 -21.24
N GLN A 422 5.24 -18.20 -21.43
CA GLN A 422 5.63 -17.26 -20.35
C GLN A 422 4.62 -17.28 -19.19
N ALA A 423 3.34 -17.22 -19.48
CA ALA A 423 2.29 -17.28 -18.48
C ALA A 423 2.31 -18.60 -17.69
N ALA A 424 2.49 -19.74 -18.37
CA ALA A 424 2.61 -21.04 -17.73
C ALA A 424 3.83 -21.11 -16.79
N ALA A 425 4.99 -20.61 -17.24
CA ALA A 425 6.19 -20.57 -16.42
C ALA A 425 6.01 -19.73 -15.16
N ILE A 426 5.39 -18.55 -15.26
CA ILE A 426 5.09 -17.66 -14.13
C ILE A 426 4.08 -18.32 -13.18
N CYS A 427 2.97 -18.83 -13.71
CA CYS A 427 1.91 -19.44 -12.88
C CYS A 427 2.42 -20.69 -12.14
N GLN A 428 3.22 -21.52 -12.79
CA GLN A 428 3.80 -22.73 -12.19
C GLN A 428 4.81 -22.34 -11.09
N SER A 429 5.78 -21.44 -11.37
CA SER A 429 6.80 -21.03 -10.41
C SER A 429 6.22 -20.32 -9.18
N ARG A 430 5.14 -19.54 -9.35
CA ARG A 430 4.41 -18.88 -8.24
C ARG A 430 3.41 -19.79 -7.54
N GLY A 431 3.21 -21.04 -8.00
CA GLY A 431 2.25 -21.99 -7.45
C GLY A 431 0.78 -21.59 -7.65
N ILE A 432 0.50 -20.70 -8.63
CA ILE A 432 -0.86 -20.21 -8.93
C ILE A 432 -1.72 -21.32 -9.51
N ALA A 433 -1.15 -22.11 -10.43
CA ALA A 433 -1.81 -23.27 -11.03
C ALA A 433 -0.75 -24.31 -11.43
N HIS A 434 -1.17 -25.56 -11.50
CA HIS A 434 -0.41 -26.58 -12.18
C HIS A 434 -0.75 -26.51 -13.67
N CYS A 435 0.15 -25.91 -14.47
CA CYS A 435 -0.08 -25.66 -15.90
C CYS A 435 0.31 -26.86 -16.75
N ILE A 436 -0.50 -27.15 -17.76
CA ILE A 436 -0.29 -28.22 -18.74
C ILE A 436 -0.28 -27.60 -20.14
N LEU A 437 0.85 -27.59 -20.81
CA LEU A 437 0.99 -27.11 -22.19
C LEU A 437 0.72 -28.24 -23.19
N LEU A 438 -0.23 -28.04 -24.13
CA LEU A 438 -0.45 -28.95 -25.24
C LEU A 438 0.39 -28.51 -26.44
N ALA A 439 1.62 -29.03 -26.53
CA ALA A 439 2.54 -28.77 -27.63
C ALA A 439 3.65 -29.80 -27.66
N LYS A 440 4.41 -29.83 -28.76
CA LYS A 440 5.64 -30.64 -28.82
C LYS A 440 6.68 -30.05 -27.86
N PRO A 441 7.29 -30.87 -27.00
CA PRO A 441 8.26 -30.37 -26.00
C PRO A 441 9.41 -29.55 -26.62
N GLU A 442 9.88 -29.97 -27.82
CA GLU A 442 10.97 -29.28 -28.52
C GLU A 442 10.56 -27.86 -28.94
N ALA A 443 9.32 -27.65 -29.37
CA ALA A 443 8.79 -26.34 -29.77
C ALA A 443 8.69 -25.40 -28.56
N VAL A 444 8.23 -25.91 -27.42
CA VAL A 444 8.18 -25.12 -26.17
C VAL A 444 9.57 -24.70 -25.71
N VAL A 445 10.54 -25.63 -25.74
CA VAL A 445 11.93 -25.33 -25.36
C VAL A 445 12.57 -24.31 -26.31
N GLU A 446 12.29 -24.39 -27.62
CA GLU A 446 12.77 -23.42 -28.61
C GLU A 446 12.21 -22.01 -28.31
N VAL A 447 10.90 -21.89 -28.07
CA VAL A 447 10.23 -20.63 -27.70
C VAL A 447 10.80 -20.07 -26.42
N ALA A 448 10.94 -20.89 -25.37
CA ALA A 448 11.47 -20.46 -24.10
C ALA A 448 12.90 -19.91 -24.23
N LYS A 449 13.78 -20.62 -24.99
CA LYS A 449 15.13 -20.17 -25.27
C LYS A 449 15.18 -18.88 -26.06
N ALA A 450 14.33 -18.75 -27.09
CA ALA A 450 14.26 -17.52 -27.91
C ALA A 450 13.79 -16.29 -27.13
N ARG A 451 13.01 -16.48 -26.07
CA ARG A 451 12.45 -15.42 -25.23
C ARG A 451 13.17 -15.23 -23.89
N GLY A 452 14.18 -16.06 -23.58
CA GLY A 452 14.84 -16.02 -22.28
C GLY A 452 13.96 -16.45 -21.11
N ILE A 453 12.95 -17.29 -21.36
CA ILE A 453 12.03 -17.80 -20.35
C ILE A 453 12.68 -19.02 -19.67
N GLU A 454 12.79 -18.99 -18.36
CA GLU A 454 13.21 -20.15 -17.58
C GLU A 454 12.00 -21.07 -17.32
N LEU A 455 12.03 -22.28 -17.86
CA LEU A 455 10.96 -23.25 -17.67
C LEU A 455 11.12 -23.95 -16.32
N PRO A 456 10.11 -23.95 -15.45
CA PRO A 456 10.09 -24.79 -14.24
C PRO A 456 10.20 -26.27 -14.64
N HIS A 457 11.02 -27.05 -13.89
CA HIS A 457 11.26 -28.46 -14.19
C HIS A 457 10.06 -29.38 -13.96
N ASP A 458 9.07 -28.90 -13.22
CA ASP A 458 7.78 -29.56 -12.95
C ASP A 458 6.64 -29.08 -13.89
N LEU A 459 6.94 -28.23 -14.87
CA LEU A 459 5.96 -27.81 -15.89
C LEU A 459 5.64 -28.97 -16.80
N GLU A 460 4.36 -29.35 -16.86
CA GLU A 460 3.89 -30.48 -17.67
C GLU A 460 3.69 -30.05 -19.12
N ILE A 461 4.39 -30.73 -20.05
CA ILE A 461 4.27 -30.50 -21.49
C ILE A 461 3.83 -31.81 -22.14
N ILE A 462 2.69 -31.82 -22.83
CA ILE A 462 2.11 -33.01 -23.41
C ILE A 462 2.08 -32.85 -24.95
N ASP A 463 2.74 -33.76 -25.67
CA ASP A 463 2.65 -33.82 -27.12
C ASP A 463 1.24 -34.28 -27.53
N PRO A 464 0.44 -33.42 -28.22
CA PRO A 464 -0.91 -33.76 -28.66
C PRO A 464 -0.96 -34.98 -29.57
N ASP A 465 0.07 -35.22 -30.38
CA ASP A 465 0.12 -36.32 -31.33
C ASP A 465 0.14 -37.69 -30.65
N LEU A 466 0.69 -37.75 -29.43
CA LEU A 466 0.81 -39.00 -28.67
C LEU A 466 -0.49 -39.39 -27.93
N ILE A 467 -1.38 -38.42 -27.64
CA ILE A 467 -2.53 -38.68 -26.79
C ILE A 467 -3.88 -38.64 -27.54
N ARG A 468 -3.95 -38.00 -28.68
CA ARG A 468 -5.16 -37.72 -29.47
C ARG A 468 -6.07 -38.92 -29.67
N GLU A 469 -5.50 -40.06 -30.06
CA GLU A 469 -6.26 -41.28 -30.35
C GLU A 469 -7.03 -41.81 -29.12
N ASN A 470 -6.53 -41.54 -27.90
CA ASN A 470 -7.17 -41.99 -26.66
C ASN A 470 -8.53 -41.31 -26.39
N TYR A 471 -8.82 -40.22 -27.12
CA TYR A 471 -10.04 -39.44 -26.94
C TYR A 471 -11.10 -39.68 -28.00
N VAL A 472 -10.78 -40.38 -29.07
CA VAL A 472 -11.71 -40.59 -30.22
C VAL A 472 -12.98 -41.27 -29.79
N GLU A 473 -12.89 -42.44 -29.18
CA GLU A 473 -14.06 -43.22 -28.71
C GLU A 473 -14.89 -42.41 -27.70
N LYS A 474 -14.23 -41.79 -26.71
CA LYS A 474 -14.87 -40.96 -25.68
C LYS A 474 -15.61 -39.76 -26.25
N MET A 475 -15.04 -39.12 -27.28
CA MET A 475 -15.67 -37.99 -27.92
C MET A 475 -16.94 -38.42 -28.69
N VAL A 476 -16.91 -39.56 -29.38
CA VAL A 476 -18.08 -40.12 -30.06
C VAL A 476 -19.19 -40.41 -29.04
N GLU A 477 -18.86 -41.03 -27.91
CA GLU A 477 -19.80 -41.31 -26.82
C GLU A 477 -20.46 -40.02 -26.27
N LEU A 478 -19.65 -39.01 -25.94
CA LEU A 478 -20.14 -37.73 -25.42
C LEU A 478 -21.05 -36.98 -26.39
N ARG A 479 -20.78 -37.11 -27.68
CA ARG A 479 -21.58 -36.52 -28.77
C ARG A 479 -22.83 -37.30 -29.14
N LYS A 480 -23.10 -38.46 -28.50
CA LYS A 480 -24.32 -39.26 -28.64
C LYS A 480 -24.71 -39.52 -30.07
N GLY A 481 -23.78 -39.99 -30.91
CA GLY A 481 -24.02 -40.32 -32.30
C GLY A 481 -24.10 -39.15 -33.29
N LYS A 482 -23.86 -37.92 -32.84
CA LYS A 482 -23.74 -36.72 -33.70
C LYS A 482 -22.39 -36.62 -34.43
N LEU A 483 -21.48 -37.56 -34.17
CA LEU A 483 -20.11 -37.56 -34.65
C LEU A 483 -19.66 -39.01 -34.83
N ASN A 484 -18.98 -39.31 -35.94
CA ASN A 484 -18.33 -40.61 -36.14
C ASN A 484 -16.83 -40.52 -35.77
N GLU A 485 -16.15 -41.69 -35.73
CA GLU A 485 -14.72 -41.73 -35.36
C GLU A 485 -13.82 -40.91 -36.29
N LEU A 486 -14.08 -40.90 -37.60
CA LEU A 486 -13.29 -40.14 -38.57
C LEU A 486 -13.38 -38.63 -38.29
N GLN A 487 -14.60 -38.16 -38.06
CA GLN A 487 -14.86 -36.77 -37.71
C GLN A 487 -14.28 -36.42 -36.33
N ALA A 488 -14.31 -37.36 -35.36
CA ALA A 488 -13.69 -37.16 -34.05
C ALA A 488 -12.16 -36.99 -34.19
N ARG A 489 -11.50 -37.84 -34.97
CA ARG A 489 -10.06 -37.72 -35.25
C ARG A 489 -9.70 -36.41 -35.94
N GLU A 490 -10.54 -35.93 -36.87
CA GLU A 490 -10.35 -34.63 -37.51
C GLU A 490 -10.48 -33.46 -36.52
N GLN A 491 -11.53 -33.45 -35.71
CA GLN A 491 -11.73 -32.37 -34.71
C GLN A 491 -10.67 -32.37 -33.61
N LEU A 492 -10.19 -33.52 -33.19
CA LEU A 492 -9.12 -33.66 -32.21
C LEU A 492 -7.75 -33.18 -32.71
N GLN A 493 -7.59 -32.82 -34.01
CA GLN A 493 -6.41 -32.12 -34.50
C GLN A 493 -6.29 -30.72 -33.90
N ASP A 494 -7.40 -30.08 -33.54
CA ASP A 494 -7.45 -28.85 -32.84
C ASP A 494 -7.14 -29.08 -31.34
N THR A 495 -6.09 -28.43 -30.84
CA THR A 495 -5.65 -28.58 -29.45
C THR A 495 -6.66 -28.03 -28.45
N VAL A 496 -7.52 -27.06 -28.86
CA VAL A 496 -8.61 -26.56 -28.02
C VAL A 496 -9.67 -27.63 -27.80
N VAL A 497 -10.01 -28.36 -28.87
CA VAL A 497 -10.94 -29.51 -28.79
C VAL A 497 -10.34 -30.61 -27.90
N LEU A 498 -9.05 -30.90 -28.07
CA LEU A 498 -8.34 -31.91 -27.27
C LEU A 498 -8.30 -31.52 -25.79
N GLY A 499 -7.92 -30.27 -25.46
CA GLY A 499 -7.94 -29.75 -24.10
C GLY A 499 -9.34 -29.75 -23.49
N THR A 500 -10.37 -29.42 -24.27
CA THR A 500 -11.77 -29.50 -23.84
C THR A 500 -12.19 -30.95 -23.54
N MET A 501 -11.70 -31.94 -24.29
CA MET A 501 -11.91 -33.35 -23.95
C MET A 501 -11.23 -33.77 -22.64
N MET A 502 -9.99 -33.31 -22.40
CA MET A 502 -9.31 -33.53 -21.11
C MET A 502 -10.14 -33.00 -19.97
N LEU A 503 -10.69 -31.78 -20.11
CA LEU A 503 -11.57 -31.15 -19.12
C LEU A 503 -12.89 -31.92 -18.95
N ALA A 504 -13.52 -32.36 -20.07
CA ALA A 504 -14.76 -33.13 -20.04
C ALA A 504 -14.61 -34.44 -19.22
N LEU A 505 -13.43 -35.06 -19.29
CA LEU A 505 -13.08 -36.32 -18.62
C LEU A 505 -12.45 -36.16 -17.26
N ASP A 506 -12.49 -34.98 -16.63
CA ASP A 506 -11.93 -34.67 -15.30
C ASP A 506 -10.42 -34.89 -15.16
N GLN A 507 -9.66 -34.84 -16.24
CA GLN A 507 -8.19 -34.95 -16.19
C GLN A 507 -7.52 -33.62 -15.83
N VAL A 508 -8.23 -32.54 -16.07
CA VAL A 508 -7.85 -31.16 -15.68
C VAL A 508 -9.05 -30.45 -15.07
N ASP A 509 -8.81 -29.39 -14.32
CA ASP A 509 -9.84 -28.62 -13.61
C ASP A 509 -10.38 -27.44 -14.44
N GLY A 510 -9.62 -26.98 -15.42
CA GLY A 510 -10.01 -25.85 -16.26
C GLY A 510 -9.19 -25.77 -17.55
N LEU A 511 -9.69 -24.96 -18.48
CA LEU A 511 -9.02 -24.66 -19.75
C LEU A 511 -8.97 -23.16 -19.96
N VAL A 512 -7.82 -22.66 -20.41
CA VAL A 512 -7.62 -21.27 -20.84
C VAL A 512 -6.98 -21.25 -22.21
N SER A 513 -7.61 -20.55 -23.17
CA SER A 513 -7.17 -20.40 -24.55
C SER A 513 -7.35 -18.94 -25.01
N GLY A 514 -7.18 -18.64 -26.29
CA GLY A 514 -7.46 -17.34 -26.90
C GLY A 514 -6.21 -16.49 -27.17
N ALA A 515 -5.01 -17.03 -27.00
CA ALA A 515 -3.80 -16.33 -27.40
C ALA A 515 -3.69 -16.13 -28.91
N ILE A 516 -4.10 -17.13 -29.69
CA ILE A 516 -4.15 -17.11 -31.16
C ILE A 516 -5.50 -17.54 -31.73
N HIS A 517 -6.30 -18.30 -30.98
CA HIS A 517 -7.65 -18.69 -31.40
C HIS A 517 -8.65 -17.53 -31.16
N THR A 518 -9.73 -17.55 -31.94
CA THR A 518 -10.85 -16.63 -31.72
C THR A 518 -11.71 -17.13 -30.56
N THR A 519 -12.42 -16.23 -29.89
CA THR A 519 -13.41 -16.58 -28.83
C THR A 519 -14.38 -17.68 -29.30
N ALA A 520 -14.83 -17.61 -30.55
CA ALA A 520 -15.72 -18.64 -31.12
C ALA A 520 -15.07 -20.04 -31.20
N ASN A 521 -13.76 -20.11 -31.43
CA ASN A 521 -13.03 -21.39 -31.48
C ASN A 521 -12.85 -21.99 -30.08
N THR A 522 -12.67 -21.15 -29.07
CA THR A 522 -12.58 -21.58 -27.65
C THR A 522 -13.95 -22.03 -27.11
N VAL A 523 -15.00 -21.27 -27.42
CA VAL A 523 -16.33 -21.46 -26.82
C VAL A 523 -17.10 -22.60 -27.46
N ARG A 524 -16.97 -22.81 -28.79
CA ARG A 524 -17.71 -23.86 -29.53
C ARG A 524 -17.47 -25.28 -29.00
N PRO A 525 -16.23 -25.73 -28.75
CA PRO A 525 -16.00 -27.04 -28.14
C PRO A 525 -16.60 -27.13 -26.73
N ALA A 526 -16.55 -26.05 -25.92
CA ALA A 526 -17.14 -26.01 -24.59
C ALA A 526 -18.67 -26.23 -24.65
N PHE A 527 -19.39 -25.56 -25.54
CA PHE A 527 -20.83 -25.79 -25.72
C PHE A 527 -21.15 -27.22 -26.14
N GLN A 528 -20.28 -27.83 -26.90
CA GLN A 528 -20.51 -29.17 -27.44
C GLN A 528 -20.21 -30.30 -26.47
N LEU A 529 -19.18 -30.14 -25.64
CA LEU A 529 -18.59 -31.18 -24.78
C LEU A 529 -18.83 -30.95 -23.29
N ILE A 530 -18.80 -29.72 -22.83
CA ILE A 530 -18.99 -29.35 -21.43
C ILE A 530 -20.45 -29.02 -21.13
N LYS A 531 -21.11 -28.23 -22.00
CA LYS A 531 -22.50 -27.76 -21.89
C LYS A 531 -22.72 -26.77 -20.75
N THR A 532 -23.95 -26.24 -20.65
CA THR A 532 -24.38 -25.39 -19.53
C THR A 532 -24.53 -26.21 -18.26
N ALA A 533 -24.27 -25.57 -17.11
CA ALA A 533 -24.60 -26.12 -15.81
C ALA A 533 -26.12 -26.26 -15.65
N PRO A 534 -26.61 -27.27 -14.90
CA PRO A 534 -28.04 -27.58 -14.81
C PRO A 534 -28.93 -26.43 -14.36
N GLU A 535 -28.38 -25.51 -13.56
CA GLU A 535 -29.07 -24.33 -13.00
C GLU A 535 -29.18 -23.17 -13.99
N TYR A 536 -28.48 -23.21 -15.14
CA TYR A 536 -28.42 -22.13 -16.10
C TYR A 536 -28.95 -22.56 -17.49
N SER A 537 -29.64 -21.62 -18.14
CA SER A 537 -30.17 -21.83 -19.50
C SER A 537 -29.23 -21.36 -20.59
N LEU A 538 -28.32 -20.43 -20.26
CA LEU A 538 -27.39 -19.85 -21.23
C LEU A 538 -25.97 -19.71 -20.65
N VAL A 539 -25.01 -19.53 -21.52
CA VAL A 539 -23.63 -19.13 -21.21
C VAL A 539 -23.48 -17.65 -21.48
N SER A 540 -22.84 -16.92 -20.58
CA SER A 540 -22.51 -15.50 -20.76
C SER A 540 -21.05 -15.23 -20.38
N SER A 541 -20.65 -13.96 -20.37
CA SER A 541 -19.29 -13.58 -20.04
C SER A 541 -19.24 -12.38 -19.11
N VAL A 542 -18.15 -12.30 -18.34
CA VAL A 542 -17.81 -11.10 -17.59
C VAL A 542 -16.37 -10.66 -17.83
N PHE A 543 -16.17 -9.35 -17.79
CA PHE A 543 -14.85 -8.75 -17.68
C PHE A 543 -14.71 -8.05 -16.34
N PHE A 544 -13.57 -8.25 -15.67
CA PHE A 544 -13.18 -7.45 -14.50
C PHE A 544 -12.33 -6.28 -15.00
N MET A 545 -12.88 -5.07 -14.85
CA MET A 545 -12.24 -3.81 -15.23
C MET A 545 -11.49 -3.26 -14.04
N LEU A 546 -10.17 -3.25 -14.09
CA LEU A 546 -9.30 -2.81 -12.99
C LEU A 546 -9.10 -1.29 -13.08
N LEU A 547 -10.08 -0.51 -12.60
CA LEU A 547 -10.02 0.95 -12.55
C LEU A 547 -9.03 1.39 -11.44
N PRO A 548 -8.53 2.64 -11.44
CA PRO A 548 -7.53 3.06 -10.48
C PRO A 548 -7.87 2.80 -9.00
N ASP A 549 -9.12 3.00 -8.60
CA ASP A 549 -9.57 2.91 -7.20
C ASP A 549 -10.44 1.69 -6.88
N GLU A 550 -10.99 1.00 -7.89
CA GLU A 550 -11.95 -0.09 -7.68
C GLU A 550 -12.02 -1.03 -8.88
N VAL A 551 -12.66 -2.18 -8.68
CA VAL A 551 -12.87 -3.19 -9.72
C VAL A 551 -14.34 -3.21 -10.10
N TYR A 552 -14.63 -3.03 -11.40
CA TYR A 552 -15.97 -3.18 -11.97
C TYR A 552 -16.10 -4.51 -12.71
N VAL A 553 -17.31 -5.03 -12.73
CA VAL A 553 -17.68 -6.23 -13.50
C VAL A 553 -18.61 -5.81 -14.61
N TYR A 554 -18.23 -6.12 -15.85
CA TYR A 554 -19.02 -5.84 -17.07
C TYR A 554 -19.51 -7.13 -17.68
N GLY A 555 -20.81 -7.28 -17.85
CA GLY A 555 -21.48 -8.45 -18.45
C GLY A 555 -22.69 -8.06 -19.30
N ASP A 556 -23.09 -8.75 -20.35
CA ASP A 556 -22.27 -9.63 -21.18
C ASP A 556 -21.51 -8.81 -22.24
N CYS A 557 -20.27 -9.17 -22.48
CA CYS A 557 -19.44 -8.41 -23.43
C CYS A 557 -18.85 -9.27 -24.58
N ALA A 558 -19.12 -10.60 -24.61
CA ALA A 558 -18.46 -11.49 -25.58
C ALA A 558 -19.35 -12.58 -26.22
N ILE A 559 -20.52 -12.91 -25.65
CA ILE A 559 -21.24 -14.13 -25.99
C ILE A 559 -22.62 -13.88 -26.64
N ASN A 560 -23.53 -13.15 -25.98
CA ASN A 560 -24.92 -13.05 -26.38
C ASN A 560 -25.18 -11.77 -27.19
N PRO A 561 -25.48 -11.85 -28.50
CA PRO A 561 -25.64 -10.68 -29.35
C PRO A 561 -26.79 -9.77 -28.93
N ASP A 562 -27.96 -10.34 -28.63
CA ASP A 562 -29.18 -9.60 -28.28
C ASP A 562 -30.05 -10.48 -27.36
N PRO A 563 -29.74 -10.49 -26.03
CA PRO A 563 -30.50 -11.30 -25.08
C PRO A 563 -31.89 -10.69 -24.86
N ASN A 564 -32.90 -11.53 -24.72
CA ASN A 564 -34.23 -11.12 -24.29
C ASN A 564 -34.25 -10.77 -22.77
N ALA A 565 -35.40 -10.33 -22.25
CA ALA A 565 -35.50 -9.91 -20.86
C ALA A 565 -35.18 -11.02 -19.84
N GLU A 566 -35.58 -12.27 -20.10
CA GLU A 566 -35.30 -13.42 -19.24
C GLU A 566 -33.82 -13.79 -19.25
N GLU A 567 -33.22 -13.82 -20.43
CA GLU A 567 -31.79 -14.06 -20.65
C GLU A 567 -30.94 -12.97 -20.01
N LEU A 568 -31.33 -11.71 -20.17
CA LEU A 568 -30.63 -10.58 -19.55
C LEU A 568 -30.70 -10.60 -18.02
N ALA A 569 -31.84 -11.01 -17.44
CA ALA A 569 -31.98 -11.24 -16.02
C ALA A 569 -31.07 -12.36 -15.51
N GLU A 570 -30.93 -13.45 -16.29
CA GLU A 570 -30.01 -14.55 -15.96
C GLU A 570 -28.54 -14.12 -16.04
N ILE A 571 -28.15 -13.35 -17.06
CA ILE A 571 -26.82 -12.75 -17.17
C ILE A 571 -26.51 -11.91 -15.93
N ALA A 572 -27.46 -11.11 -15.45
CA ALA A 572 -27.28 -10.32 -14.23
C ALA A 572 -27.02 -11.17 -12.98
N ILE A 573 -27.78 -12.27 -12.83
CA ILE A 573 -27.62 -13.22 -11.72
C ILE A 573 -26.27 -13.93 -11.79
N GLN A 574 -25.90 -14.46 -12.96
CA GLN A 574 -24.59 -15.10 -13.17
C GLN A 574 -23.45 -14.13 -12.86
N SER A 575 -23.56 -12.88 -13.31
CA SER A 575 -22.54 -11.84 -13.08
C SER A 575 -22.41 -11.45 -11.61
N ALA A 576 -23.54 -11.45 -10.87
CA ALA A 576 -23.52 -11.24 -9.42
C ALA A 576 -22.81 -12.39 -8.68
N ASP A 577 -23.09 -13.64 -9.07
CA ASP A 577 -22.48 -14.82 -8.46
C ASP A 577 -20.98 -14.89 -8.79
N SER A 578 -20.59 -14.54 -10.03
CA SER A 578 -19.19 -14.38 -10.42
C SER A 578 -18.51 -13.29 -9.58
N ALA A 579 -19.11 -12.10 -9.46
CA ALA A 579 -18.55 -11.02 -8.63
C ALA A 579 -18.31 -11.46 -7.18
N LYS A 580 -19.28 -12.16 -6.57
CA LYS A 580 -19.14 -12.72 -5.21
C LYS A 580 -18.00 -13.74 -5.11
N ALA A 581 -17.88 -14.66 -6.07
CA ALA A 581 -16.81 -15.66 -6.10
C ALA A 581 -15.42 -15.00 -6.13
N PHE A 582 -15.30 -13.85 -6.79
CA PHE A 582 -14.09 -13.06 -6.90
C PHE A 582 -13.91 -12.05 -5.74
N GLY A 583 -14.79 -12.04 -4.74
CA GLY A 583 -14.64 -11.26 -3.50
C GLY A 583 -15.26 -9.87 -3.54
N LEU A 584 -16.08 -9.57 -4.55
CA LEU A 584 -16.86 -8.32 -4.64
C LEU A 584 -18.22 -8.49 -3.96
N ASP A 585 -18.71 -7.41 -3.34
CA ASP A 585 -20.10 -7.29 -2.90
C ASP A 585 -20.93 -6.66 -4.03
N PRO A 586 -21.74 -7.45 -4.79
CA PRO A 586 -22.31 -6.97 -6.05
C PRO A 586 -23.43 -5.97 -5.84
N ARG A 587 -23.33 -4.83 -6.50
CA ARG A 587 -24.36 -3.83 -6.71
C ARG A 587 -24.58 -3.69 -8.20
N ILE A 588 -25.68 -4.29 -8.68
CA ILE A 588 -25.92 -4.57 -10.10
C ILE A 588 -26.76 -3.45 -10.71
N ALA A 589 -26.19 -2.79 -11.70
CA ALA A 589 -26.91 -1.82 -12.53
C ALA A 589 -27.26 -2.44 -13.90
N MET A 590 -28.54 -2.48 -14.22
CA MET A 590 -29.04 -2.87 -15.53
C MET A 590 -29.01 -1.64 -16.45
N ILE A 591 -28.06 -1.63 -17.37
CA ILE A 591 -27.70 -0.44 -18.16
C ILE A 591 -28.65 -0.18 -19.31
N SER A 592 -29.01 1.10 -19.46
CA SER A 592 -29.84 1.61 -20.54
C SER A 592 -29.46 3.07 -20.85
N TYR A 593 -29.90 3.59 -21.98
CA TYR A 593 -29.85 5.03 -22.25
C TYR A 593 -30.87 5.82 -21.41
N SER A 594 -31.73 5.17 -20.63
CA SER A 594 -32.74 5.77 -19.75
C SER A 594 -32.44 5.46 -18.28
N THR A 595 -32.75 6.42 -17.38
CA THR A 595 -32.82 6.19 -15.94
C THR A 595 -34.28 6.22 -15.50
N GLY A 596 -34.77 5.10 -14.97
CA GLY A 596 -36.17 4.92 -14.61
C GLY A 596 -37.10 5.20 -15.82
N THR A 597 -37.98 6.12 -15.68
CA THR A 597 -38.99 6.50 -16.71
C THR A 597 -38.58 7.69 -17.59
N SER A 598 -37.30 8.10 -17.56
CA SER A 598 -36.83 9.28 -18.32
C SER A 598 -36.84 9.10 -19.85
N GLY A 599 -36.83 7.83 -20.33
CA GLY A 599 -36.96 7.45 -21.74
C GLY A 599 -37.99 6.35 -21.93
N ALA A 600 -38.39 6.11 -23.17
CA ALA A 600 -39.32 5.06 -23.57
C ALA A 600 -38.82 4.35 -24.82
N GLY A 601 -39.26 3.11 -25.03
CA GLY A 601 -38.92 2.27 -26.19
C GLY A 601 -38.66 0.84 -25.80
N ALA A 602 -38.67 -0.07 -26.79
CA ALA A 602 -38.56 -1.50 -26.59
C ALA A 602 -37.30 -1.91 -25.80
N GLU A 603 -36.16 -1.23 -26.03
CA GLU A 603 -34.92 -1.48 -25.32
C GLU A 603 -35.00 -1.09 -23.83
N VAL A 604 -35.70 0.02 -23.50
CA VAL A 604 -35.91 0.43 -22.10
C VAL A 604 -36.87 -0.54 -21.41
N GLU A 605 -37.91 -0.99 -22.08
CA GLU A 605 -38.90 -1.96 -21.59
C GLU A 605 -38.23 -3.33 -21.34
N LYS A 606 -37.37 -3.79 -22.25
CA LYS A 606 -36.55 -5.01 -22.10
C LYS A 606 -35.71 -4.97 -20.81
N VAL A 607 -34.99 -3.89 -20.60
CA VAL A 607 -34.13 -3.73 -19.40
C VAL A 607 -34.97 -3.60 -18.13
N ALA A 608 -36.10 -2.88 -18.17
CA ALA A 608 -36.99 -2.76 -17.03
C ALA A 608 -37.59 -4.12 -16.63
N GLU A 609 -38.04 -4.90 -17.62
CA GLU A 609 -38.57 -6.24 -17.38
C GLU A 609 -37.49 -7.22 -16.88
N ALA A 610 -36.29 -7.18 -17.46
CA ALA A 610 -35.15 -7.96 -16.98
C ALA A 610 -34.80 -7.62 -15.50
N THR A 611 -34.85 -6.35 -15.15
CA THR A 611 -34.62 -5.89 -13.76
C THR A 611 -35.67 -6.45 -12.81
N ARG A 612 -36.96 -6.44 -13.22
CA ARG A 612 -38.05 -7.00 -12.43
C ARG A 612 -37.87 -8.49 -12.21
N ILE A 613 -37.60 -9.25 -13.27
CA ILE A 613 -37.37 -10.70 -13.24
C ILE A 613 -36.20 -11.05 -12.33
N ALA A 614 -35.07 -10.33 -12.47
CA ALA A 614 -33.87 -10.56 -11.66
C ALA A 614 -34.14 -10.31 -10.16
N LYS A 615 -34.85 -9.24 -9.81
CA LYS A 615 -35.25 -8.94 -8.42
C LYS A 615 -36.18 -10.02 -7.83
N GLU A 616 -37.09 -10.57 -8.63
CA GLU A 616 -37.97 -11.64 -8.21
C GLU A 616 -37.24 -12.97 -7.99
N ARG A 617 -36.34 -13.34 -8.92
CA ARG A 617 -35.55 -14.56 -8.81
C ARG A 617 -34.50 -14.52 -7.68
N ARG A 618 -33.92 -13.35 -7.44
CA ARG A 618 -32.84 -13.15 -6.45
C ARG A 618 -33.08 -11.89 -5.59
N PRO A 619 -34.04 -11.95 -4.65
CA PRO A 619 -34.37 -10.80 -3.77
C PRO A 619 -33.25 -10.48 -2.77
N ASP A 620 -32.24 -11.32 -2.63
CA ASP A 620 -31.05 -11.11 -1.83
C ASP A 620 -30.03 -10.16 -2.47
N LEU A 621 -30.12 -9.92 -3.79
CA LEU A 621 -29.18 -9.11 -4.53
C LEU A 621 -29.64 -7.65 -4.62
N LEU A 622 -28.69 -6.72 -4.56
CA LEU A 622 -28.92 -5.31 -4.85
C LEU A 622 -28.86 -5.09 -6.37
N ILE A 623 -30.04 -5.11 -7.00
CA ILE A 623 -30.20 -4.92 -8.45
C ILE A 623 -31.09 -3.71 -8.70
N ASP A 624 -30.72 -2.83 -9.63
CA ASP A 624 -31.56 -1.72 -10.05
C ASP A 624 -31.38 -1.39 -11.54
N GLY A 625 -32.43 -0.82 -12.15
CA GLY A 625 -32.46 -0.44 -13.55
C GLY A 625 -33.89 -0.20 -14.07
N PRO A 626 -34.00 0.39 -15.25
CA PRO A 626 -32.92 0.83 -16.14
C PRO A 626 -32.17 2.01 -15.56
N LEU A 627 -30.83 2.02 -15.71
CA LEU A 627 -29.95 3.09 -15.29
C LEU A 627 -29.01 3.52 -16.42
N GLN A 628 -28.81 4.82 -16.59
CA GLN A 628 -27.72 5.33 -17.43
C GLN A 628 -26.37 5.05 -16.76
N TYR A 629 -25.34 4.90 -17.57
CA TYR A 629 -24.01 4.52 -17.06
C TYR A 629 -23.47 5.55 -16.04
N ASP A 630 -23.62 6.85 -16.31
CA ASP A 630 -23.21 7.93 -15.38
C ASP A 630 -24.04 7.93 -14.08
N ALA A 631 -25.34 7.65 -14.17
CA ALA A 631 -26.20 7.51 -13.01
C ALA A 631 -25.87 6.25 -12.17
N ALA A 632 -25.39 5.19 -12.80
CA ALA A 632 -24.98 3.96 -12.12
C ALA A 632 -23.62 4.11 -11.40
N SER A 633 -22.65 4.81 -12.02
CA SER A 633 -21.26 4.86 -11.58
C SER A 633 -20.88 6.10 -10.77
N VAL A 634 -21.55 7.23 -10.96
CA VAL A 634 -21.19 8.52 -10.31
C VAL A 634 -22.21 8.88 -9.23
N GLU A 635 -21.75 8.95 -7.98
CA GLU A 635 -22.64 9.14 -6.82
C GLU A 635 -23.49 10.41 -6.90
N SER A 636 -22.91 11.54 -7.32
CA SER A 636 -23.66 12.81 -7.46
C SER A 636 -24.76 12.74 -8.52
N VAL A 637 -24.51 12.02 -9.61
CA VAL A 637 -25.48 11.81 -10.69
C VAL A 637 -26.56 10.82 -10.24
N GLY A 638 -26.15 9.72 -9.60
CA GLY A 638 -27.08 8.72 -9.05
C GLY A 638 -28.06 9.32 -8.04
N ARG A 639 -27.56 10.12 -7.09
CA ARG A 639 -28.41 10.83 -6.12
C ARG A 639 -29.37 11.81 -6.76
N SER A 640 -28.98 12.45 -7.87
CA SER A 640 -29.86 13.40 -8.59
C SER A 640 -30.93 12.70 -9.41
N LYS A 641 -30.58 11.61 -10.14
CA LYS A 641 -31.46 10.94 -11.11
C LYS A 641 -32.29 9.80 -10.50
N ALA A 642 -31.77 9.14 -9.46
CA ALA A 642 -32.41 8.00 -8.79
C ALA A 642 -32.15 8.03 -7.27
N PRO A 643 -32.69 9.04 -6.52
CA PRO A 643 -32.35 9.26 -5.10
C PRO A 643 -32.70 8.08 -4.18
N ASP A 644 -33.75 7.31 -4.52
CA ASP A 644 -34.21 6.16 -3.72
C ASP A 644 -33.46 4.86 -4.05
N SER A 645 -32.60 4.84 -5.07
CA SER A 645 -31.86 3.66 -5.48
C SER A 645 -30.72 3.35 -4.51
N LYS A 646 -30.61 2.08 -4.12
CA LYS A 646 -29.47 1.57 -3.34
C LYS A 646 -28.25 1.24 -4.22
N VAL A 647 -28.41 1.28 -5.54
CA VAL A 647 -27.40 0.91 -6.54
C VAL A 647 -26.86 2.13 -7.29
N ALA A 648 -27.71 3.06 -7.65
CA ALA A 648 -27.33 4.26 -8.43
C ALA A 648 -26.19 5.04 -7.75
N GLY A 649 -25.16 5.38 -8.54
CA GLY A 649 -23.95 6.06 -8.09
C GLY A 649 -22.97 5.19 -7.30
N ARG A 650 -23.26 3.89 -7.13
CA ARG A 650 -22.46 2.94 -6.34
C ARG A 650 -22.38 1.56 -6.96
N ALA A 651 -22.80 1.41 -8.22
CA ALA A 651 -22.76 0.15 -8.93
C ALA A 651 -21.31 -0.30 -9.13
N ASN A 652 -21.09 -1.61 -9.02
CA ASN A 652 -19.83 -2.24 -9.36
C ASN A 652 -20.00 -3.45 -10.31
N VAL A 653 -21.26 -3.78 -10.65
CA VAL A 653 -21.61 -4.76 -11.69
C VAL A 653 -22.52 -4.07 -12.69
N PHE A 654 -22.12 -4.05 -13.96
CA PHE A 654 -22.83 -3.34 -15.04
C PHE A 654 -23.26 -4.36 -16.08
N ILE A 655 -24.58 -4.47 -16.29
CA ILE A 655 -25.17 -5.41 -17.26
C ILE A 655 -25.66 -4.65 -18.46
N PHE A 656 -25.08 -4.94 -19.61
CA PHE A 656 -25.36 -4.27 -20.87
C PHE A 656 -26.52 -4.93 -21.62
N PRO A 657 -27.38 -4.14 -22.29
CA PRO A 657 -28.60 -4.66 -22.91
C PRO A 657 -28.36 -5.54 -24.15
N ASP A 658 -27.19 -5.41 -24.77
CA ASP A 658 -26.78 -6.13 -25.96
C ASP A 658 -25.25 -6.16 -26.09
N LEU A 659 -24.77 -7.03 -26.99
CA LEU A 659 -23.32 -7.25 -27.18
C LEU A 659 -22.61 -6.03 -27.78
N ASN A 660 -23.26 -5.25 -28.64
CA ASN A 660 -22.64 -4.06 -29.22
C ASN A 660 -22.34 -3.05 -28.11
N THR A 661 -23.30 -2.84 -27.21
CA THR A 661 -23.14 -1.94 -26.06
C THR A 661 -22.04 -2.46 -25.11
N GLY A 662 -22.08 -3.74 -24.73
CA GLY A 662 -21.12 -4.34 -23.81
C GLY A 662 -19.69 -4.36 -24.37
N ASN A 663 -19.52 -4.89 -25.59
CA ASN A 663 -18.21 -5.01 -26.24
C ASN A 663 -17.57 -3.64 -26.53
N THR A 664 -18.35 -2.69 -27.03
CA THR A 664 -17.87 -1.33 -27.29
C THR A 664 -17.47 -0.61 -26.01
N THR A 665 -18.30 -0.74 -24.95
CA THR A 665 -18.06 -0.04 -23.68
C THR A 665 -16.80 -0.55 -22.98
N TYR A 666 -16.62 -1.88 -22.83
CA TYR A 666 -15.43 -2.35 -22.13
C TYR A 666 -14.13 -1.98 -22.89
N LYS A 667 -14.13 -2.05 -24.24
CA LYS A 667 -12.98 -1.65 -25.06
C LYS A 667 -12.71 -0.15 -24.97
N ALA A 668 -13.77 0.67 -24.99
CA ALA A 668 -13.65 2.13 -24.84
C ALA A 668 -13.05 2.49 -23.47
N VAL A 669 -13.56 1.91 -22.40
CA VAL A 669 -13.04 2.14 -21.04
C VAL A 669 -11.60 1.63 -20.92
N GLN A 670 -11.32 0.42 -21.38
CA GLN A 670 -9.97 -0.15 -21.35
C GLN A 670 -8.95 0.78 -22.04
N ARG A 671 -9.27 1.28 -23.22
CA ARG A 671 -8.34 2.10 -24.02
C ARG A 671 -8.28 3.56 -23.58
N SER A 672 -9.42 4.17 -23.26
CA SER A 672 -9.49 5.58 -22.91
C SER A 672 -9.03 5.87 -21.49
N ALA A 673 -9.28 4.97 -20.54
CA ALA A 673 -8.84 5.07 -19.17
C ALA A 673 -7.50 4.34 -18.89
N ASN A 674 -6.92 3.70 -19.92
CA ASN A 674 -5.68 2.92 -19.80
C ASN A 674 -5.71 1.91 -18.64
N VAL A 675 -6.82 1.17 -18.52
CA VAL A 675 -7.03 0.20 -17.46
C VAL A 675 -6.88 -1.24 -17.97
N VAL A 676 -6.49 -2.13 -17.08
CA VAL A 676 -6.42 -3.57 -17.38
C VAL A 676 -7.82 -4.15 -17.33
N SER A 677 -8.20 -4.94 -18.33
CA SER A 677 -9.40 -5.78 -18.33
C SER A 677 -9.01 -7.25 -18.23
N VAL A 678 -9.57 -7.97 -17.26
CA VAL A 678 -9.34 -9.40 -17.05
C VAL A 678 -10.58 -10.15 -17.53
N GLY A 679 -10.43 -10.96 -18.58
CA GLY A 679 -11.52 -11.68 -19.22
C GLY A 679 -11.35 -11.80 -20.74
N PRO A 680 -12.34 -12.37 -21.47
CA PRO A 680 -13.67 -12.75 -20.95
C PRO A 680 -13.62 -14.00 -20.07
N MET A 681 -14.23 -13.94 -18.92
CA MET A 681 -14.48 -15.11 -18.09
C MET A 681 -15.87 -15.64 -18.42
N LEU A 682 -15.95 -16.89 -18.87
CA LEU A 682 -17.22 -17.52 -19.21
C LEU A 682 -17.94 -18.00 -17.96
N GLN A 683 -19.23 -17.77 -17.92
CA GLN A 683 -20.11 -18.16 -16.82
C GLN A 683 -21.29 -18.98 -17.34
N GLY A 684 -21.86 -19.83 -16.49
CA GLY A 684 -22.96 -20.71 -16.88
C GLY A 684 -22.53 -22.05 -17.50
N LEU A 685 -21.23 -22.31 -17.71
CA LEU A 685 -20.72 -23.62 -18.14
C LEU A 685 -20.63 -24.60 -16.96
N ASN A 686 -20.81 -25.89 -17.25
CA ASN A 686 -20.70 -26.95 -16.23
C ASN A 686 -19.26 -27.15 -15.72
N LYS A 687 -18.24 -26.76 -16.48
CA LYS A 687 -16.82 -26.75 -16.10
C LYS A 687 -16.13 -25.50 -16.65
N PRO A 688 -15.05 -25.01 -15.98
CA PRO A 688 -14.39 -23.75 -16.37
C PRO A 688 -13.68 -23.83 -17.71
N VAL A 689 -14.13 -23.05 -18.67
CA VAL A 689 -13.42 -22.73 -19.92
C VAL A 689 -13.39 -21.22 -20.04
N ASN A 690 -12.21 -20.65 -20.29
CA ASN A 690 -12.03 -19.21 -20.44
C ASN A 690 -11.19 -18.88 -21.68
N ASP A 691 -11.41 -17.65 -22.20
CA ASP A 691 -10.77 -17.14 -23.41
C ASP A 691 -9.91 -15.89 -23.08
#